data_5c19db55325ec23ccb5367fd5f05d768
#
_entry.id   5c19db55325ec23ccb5367fd5f05d768
#
_cell.length_a   1.000
_cell.length_b   1.000
_cell.length_c   1.000
_cell.angle_alpha   90.00
_cell.angle_beta   90.00
_cell.angle_gamma   90.00
#
_symmetry.space_group_name_H-M   'P 1'
#
loop_
_entity.id
_entity.type
_entity.pdbx_description
1 polymer ?
#
loop_
_entity_poly.entity_id
_entity_poly.type
_entity_poly.pdbx_seq_one_letter_code
_entity_poly.pdbx_strand_id
1 'polypeptide(L)'
;MRNAHEMEKALLALFPAAGLEYSFPEISELLDSRSREDKIELSLALQKLLKKKILQESGEGKFTLFGKDKTALTGKVDYVNPRTAYIRLEGEGKEEKDVMVQPDDLRGAQDGDLVEVELFASRRGKQEGMVTKVLQRARNQYVGTLRMKGSTGWFNADYRKMHDEIMVAESDLAGARDGQKVQVQILHWGGANRRPQGKVKEILGQPGEHHAEMHGILAEYNIPLRFSEETEAEVAQFSGVISEAETRGRRDFRPVLTFTIDPFDAKDFDDAISFQELSDGNLEIGIHIADVSHFVQPGSKLDEEAFQRATSVYLVDRVSPMLPERLSNELCSLRPNEDRLTFSCVVKMSRDGKISGKPWIGRSLIHSDRRYTYEEVQTVLEGAEDPNAEVLRLLNRFAIQMRETRLASGAMSFESTEVKFVLDENGVPLKVIPKIRKDAHKLIEEFMLLANRLVAEYAYYFEDGKRSNPMVYRIHESPNPDRLQNFADFAGRFGYKINVSESKVAMSLNKMVASLEGRPEQELMQNLAIRVMAKARYTTKSSSHFGLAFAHYTHFTSPIRRYPDVLAHRLLWNYLQNEARPEKDKLETLCNHCSEKEKMAADAERASVKYKQVEFMGFQDTSRLYEGVVSGVTEWGIFVEITENRCEGMVRVSELNFDQFDHLEEEYCLVGRRSGTRITFGDKVKVRLKGTNLEKRSIDFYLEEIAGATLQRKPAGKQPKVWPSGKRRRK
;
A
#
# COMPACT_ATOMS: atom_id res chain seq x y z
N MET A 1 16.12 32.56 53.51
CA MET A 1 16.52 31.67 52.40
C MET A 1 15.28 30.89 51.95
N ARG A 2 14.88 31.03 50.68
CA ARG A 2 13.82 30.19 50.11
C ARG A 2 14.45 28.83 49.78
N ASN A 3 13.76 27.74 50.09
CA ASN A 3 14.23 26.45 49.68
C ASN A 3 14.03 26.27 48.14
N ALA A 4 14.68 25.26 47.52
CA ALA A 4 14.63 25.05 46.06
C ALA A 4 13.22 24.92 45.49
N HIS A 5 12.26 24.38 46.25
CA HIS A 5 10.86 24.24 45.82
C HIS A 5 10.09 25.58 45.91
N GLU A 6 10.36 26.39 46.94
CA GLU A 6 9.80 27.73 47.07
C GLU A 6 10.35 28.67 45.99
N MET A 7 11.62 28.51 45.62
CA MET A 7 12.24 29.27 44.53
C MET A 7 11.61 28.93 43.16
N GLU A 8 11.39 27.63 42.86
CA GLU A 8 10.68 27.21 41.65
C GLU A 8 9.25 27.83 41.57
N LYS A 9 8.51 27.81 42.69
CA LYS A 9 7.16 28.34 42.76
C LYS A 9 7.12 29.86 42.60
N ALA A 10 8.06 30.55 43.23
CA ALA A 10 8.20 32.01 43.11
C ALA A 10 8.62 32.43 41.70
N LEU A 11 9.53 31.66 41.07
CA LEU A 11 9.96 31.91 39.72
C LEU A 11 8.81 31.70 38.69
N LEU A 12 7.99 30.68 38.83
CA LEU A 12 6.82 30.44 37.98
C LEU A 12 5.75 31.52 38.13
N ALA A 13 5.65 32.11 39.32
CA ALA A 13 4.67 33.20 39.58
C ALA A 13 5.01 34.51 38.86
N LEU A 14 6.26 34.69 38.39
CA LEU A 14 6.66 35.82 37.55
C LEU A 14 6.13 35.73 36.10
N PHE A 15 5.74 34.54 35.68
CA PHE A 15 5.23 34.28 34.34
C PHE A 15 3.73 33.89 34.36
N PRO A 16 2.83 34.77 34.77
CA PRO A 16 1.39 34.45 34.86
C PRO A 16 0.72 34.31 33.48
N ALA A 17 1.37 34.81 32.40
CA ALA A 17 0.86 34.75 31.04
C ALA A 17 2.00 34.55 30.04
N ALA A 18 1.71 33.97 28.87
CA ALA A 18 2.63 33.87 27.76
C ALA A 18 3.00 35.27 27.22
N GLY A 19 4.22 35.39 26.68
CA GLY A 19 4.73 36.64 26.10
C GLY A 19 5.46 37.54 27.08
N LEU A 20 5.53 37.21 28.38
CA LEU A 20 6.40 37.90 29.32
C LEU A 20 7.81 37.33 29.23
N GLU A 21 8.78 38.23 29.08
CA GLU A 21 10.20 37.86 28.95
C GLU A 21 11.00 38.61 30.01
N TYR A 22 11.81 37.88 30.76
CA TYR A 22 12.69 38.45 31.77
C TYR A 22 14.11 37.88 31.61
N SER A 23 15.11 38.74 31.69
CA SER A 23 16.52 38.34 31.80
C SER A 23 16.85 37.85 33.22
N PHE A 24 17.94 37.10 33.38
CA PHE A 24 18.39 36.64 34.70
C PHE A 24 18.56 37.79 35.73
N PRO A 25 19.12 38.97 35.38
CA PRO A 25 19.18 40.11 36.30
C PRO A 25 17.82 40.62 36.72
N GLU A 26 16.87 40.75 35.80
CA GLU A 26 15.49 41.22 36.10
C GLU A 26 14.75 40.21 37.02
N ILE A 27 14.87 38.91 36.76
CA ILE A 27 14.31 37.84 37.62
C ILE A 27 14.94 37.92 39.03
N SER A 28 16.25 38.10 39.09
CA SER A 28 16.99 38.22 40.37
C SER A 28 16.53 39.41 41.18
N GLU A 29 16.20 40.54 40.54
CA GLU A 29 15.70 41.73 41.17
C GLU A 29 14.24 41.57 41.64
N LEU A 30 13.37 41.04 40.77
CA LEU A 30 11.95 40.78 41.07
C LEU A 30 11.75 39.79 42.23
N LEU A 31 12.65 38.84 42.39
CA LEU A 31 12.63 37.83 43.46
C LEU A 31 13.43 38.24 44.71
N ASP A 32 14.02 39.46 44.70
CA ASP A 32 14.93 39.98 45.74
C ASP A 32 16.08 39.01 46.10
N SER A 33 16.61 38.34 45.08
CA SER A 33 17.69 37.35 45.21
C SER A 33 19.06 38.04 45.15
N ARG A 34 19.47 38.71 46.24
CA ARG A 34 20.66 39.57 46.29
C ARG A 34 21.93 38.83 46.72
N SER A 35 21.79 37.80 47.56
CA SER A 35 22.93 37.01 48.03
C SER A 35 23.49 36.10 46.94
N ARG A 36 24.77 35.73 47.10
CA ARG A 36 25.39 34.77 46.18
C ARG A 36 24.71 33.37 46.21
N GLU A 37 24.23 32.99 47.37
CA GLU A 37 23.54 31.72 47.59
C GLU A 37 22.15 31.72 46.93
N ASP A 38 21.35 32.81 47.09
CA ASP A 38 20.07 32.94 46.42
C ASP A 38 20.17 32.93 44.88
N LYS A 39 21.24 33.53 44.31
CA LYS A 39 21.52 33.53 42.88
C LYS A 39 21.88 32.13 42.36
N ILE A 40 22.57 31.33 43.17
CA ILE A 40 22.85 29.93 42.83
C ILE A 40 21.56 29.10 42.82
N GLU A 41 20.72 29.24 43.84
CA GLU A 41 19.42 28.54 43.91
C GLU A 41 18.49 28.97 42.78
N LEU A 42 18.43 30.24 42.44
CA LEU A 42 17.68 30.77 41.32
C LEU A 42 18.18 30.16 39.98
N SER A 43 19.50 30.10 39.80
CA SER A 43 20.09 29.46 38.60
C SER A 43 19.72 27.97 38.49
N LEU A 44 19.77 27.23 39.58
CA LEU A 44 19.37 25.83 39.62
C LEU A 44 17.89 25.64 39.35
N ALA A 45 17.02 26.50 39.92
CA ALA A 45 15.59 26.48 39.65
C ALA A 45 15.28 26.77 38.16
N LEU A 46 15.93 27.77 37.57
CA LEU A 46 15.84 28.09 36.13
C LEU A 46 16.28 26.92 35.27
N GLN A 47 17.45 26.34 35.54
CA GLN A 47 17.92 25.16 34.79
C GLN A 47 16.94 23.99 34.89
N LYS A 48 16.34 23.78 36.06
CA LYS A 48 15.34 22.72 36.28
C LYS A 48 14.07 22.97 35.49
N LEU A 49 13.56 24.21 35.44
CA LEU A 49 12.40 24.60 34.68
C LEU A 49 12.64 24.59 33.17
N LEU A 50 13.84 24.95 32.72
CA LEU A 50 14.28 24.79 31.34
C LEU A 50 14.38 23.31 30.96
N LYS A 51 14.94 22.47 31.82
CA LYS A 51 15.02 21.01 31.59
C LYS A 51 13.64 20.35 31.57
N LYS A 52 12.70 20.85 32.41
CA LYS A 52 11.30 20.41 32.42
C LYS A 52 10.47 21.02 31.27
N LYS A 53 11.08 21.84 30.41
CA LYS A 53 10.40 22.55 29.32
C LYS A 53 9.18 23.36 29.79
N ILE A 54 9.26 23.93 30.96
CA ILE A 54 8.25 24.87 31.51
C ILE A 54 8.61 26.30 31.12
N LEU A 55 9.91 26.62 31.09
CA LEU A 55 10.45 27.85 30.56
C LEU A 55 11.34 27.55 29.35
N GLN A 56 11.50 28.52 28.46
CA GLN A 56 12.45 28.52 27.38
C GLN A 56 13.29 29.79 27.40
N GLU A 57 14.51 29.74 26.86
CA GLU A 57 15.32 30.90 26.63
C GLU A 57 14.93 31.49 25.26
N SER A 58 14.43 32.70 25.26
CA SER A 58 14.25 33.50 24.05
C SER A 58 15.61 34.12 23.65
N GLY A 59 15.77 34.58 22.41
CA GLY A 59 16.99 35.26 21.99
C GLY A 59 17.43 36.35 22.99
N GLU A 60 18.72 36.59 23.12
CA GLU A 60 19.33 37.61 24.03
C GLU A 60 19.37 37.24 25.54
N GLY A 61 19.26 35.95 25.91
CA GLY A 61 19.41 35.52 27.30
C GLY A 61 18.23 35.86 28.21
N LYS A 62 17.04 36.04 27.64
CA LYS A 62 15.78 36.19 28.36
C LYS A 62 15.04 34.88 28.48
N PHE A 63 14.25 34.73 29.51
CA PHE A 63 13.41 33.57 29.80
C PHE A 63 11.95 33.91 29.66
N THR A 64 11.18 33.00 29.04
CA THR A 64 9.71 33.13 28.90
C THR A 64 9.06 31.79 29.15
N LEU A 65 7.73 31.78 29.38
CA LEU A 65 6.99 30.53 29.43
C LEU A 65 7.13 29.76 28.14
N PHE A 66 7.32 28.45 28.25
CA PHE A 66 7.36 27.59 27.13
C PHE A 66 5.98 27.58 26.47
N GLY A 67 5.89 28.22 25.33
CA GLY A 67 4.85 28.23 24.32
C GLY A 67 3.38 28.33 24.71
N LYS A 68 2.75 29.47 24.41
CA LYS A 68 1.29 29.57 24.19
C LYS A 68 0.87 30.38 22.96
N ASP A 69 1.79 30.74 22.09
CA ASP A 69 1.45 31.34 20.79
C ASP A 69 2.16 30.60 19.64
N LYS A 70 1.77 29.33 19.43
CA LYS A 70 2.06 28.66 18.16
C LYS A 70 0.81 27.90 17.73
N THR A 71 0.41 28.13 16.50
CA THR A 71 -0.55 27.31 15.78
C THR A 71 -0.21 25.85 16.02
N ALA A 72 -1.10 25.14 16.72
CA ALA A 72 -0.99 23.71 16.90
C ALA A 72 -1.01 23.07 15.51
N LEU A 73 0.08 22.41 15.13
CA LEU A 73 0.20 21.75 13.86
C LEU A 73 -0.40 20.35 13.98
N THR A 74 -1.06 19.90 12.92
CA THR A 74 -1.64 18.57 12.85
C THR A 74 -0.84 17.72 11.90
N GLY A 75 -0.56 16.48 12.28
CA GLY A 75 0.20 15.56 11.42
C GLY A 75 0.10 14.10 11.88
N LYS A 76 0.60 13.21 11.02
CA LYS A 76 0.63 11.76 11.29
C LYS A 76 1.97 11.32 11.86
N VAL A 77 1.92 10.49 12.90
CA VAL A 77 3.12 9.89 13.51
C VAL A 77 3.74 8.87 12.57
N ASP A 78 5.03 8.98 12.30
CA ASP A 78 5.84 7.99 11.60
C ASP A 78 7.01 7.55 12.48
N TYR A 79 6.90 6.36 13.06
CA TYR A 79 7.99 5.73 13.83
C TYR A 79 9.05 5.20 12.87
N VAL A 80 10.25 5.76 12.91
CA VAL A 80 11.39 5.25 12.15
C VAL A 80 12.09 4.11 12.90
N ASN A 81 12.24 4.28 14.22
CA ASN A 81 12.82 3.28 15.11
C ASN A 81 12.37 3.54 16.56
N PRO A 82 12.63 2.63 17.53
CA PRO A 82 12.21 2.80 18.93
C PRO A 82 12.69 4.07 19.63
N ARG A 83 13.64 4.81 19.03
CA ARG A 83 14.26 6.00 19.62
C ARG A 83 13.89 7.30 18.92
N THR A 84 13.21 7.23 17.76
CA THR A 84 12.94 8.43 16.95
C THR A 84 11.65 8.25 16.16
N ALA A 85 10.76 9.23 16.29
CA ALA A 85 9.58 9.37 15.46
C ALA A 85 9.57 10.74 14.78
N TYR A 86 8.87 10.83 13.66
CA TYR A 86 8.59 12.08 12.97
C TYR A 86 7.08 12.29 12.90
N ILE A 87 6.66 13.54 12.96
CA ILE A 87 5.28 13.91 12.65
C ILE A 87 5.30 14.50 11.24
N ARG A 88 4.64 13.82 10.32
CA ARG A 88 4.42 14.30 8.95
C ARG A 88 3.23 15.26 8.98
N LEU A 89 3.50 16.54 8.77
CA LEU A 89 2.48 17.57 8.83
C LEU A 89 1.49 17.44 7.67
N GLU A 90 0.20 17.71 7.94
CA GLU A 90 -0.85 17.78 6.93
C GLU A 90 -1.03 19.24 6.51
N GLY A 91 -0.63 19.59 5.26
CA GLY A 91 -0.78 20.94 4.72
C GLY A 91 -0.41 21.02 3.23
N GLU A 92 -0.99 21.97 2.49
CA GLU A 92 -0.73 22.18 1.05
C GLU A 92 0.55 22.99 0.74
N GLY A 93 1.58 22.95 1.60
CA GLY A 93 2.84 23.66 1.41
C GLY A 93 4.03 22.71 1.24
N LYS A 94 4.74 22.77 0.12
CA LYS A 94 5.92 21.92 -0.21
C LYS A 94 7.16 22.15 0.67
N GLU A 95 7.12 22.95 1.73
CA GLU A 95 8.29 23.33 2.54
C GLU A 95 8.18 23.03 4.04
N GLU A 96 7.08 22.46 4.53
CA GLU A 96 7.01 22.10 5.94
C GLU A 96 7.80 20.81 6.19
N LYS A 97 8.94 20.97 6.90
CA LYS A 97 9.81 19.85 7.28
C LYS A 97 9.12 19.02 8.35
N ASP A 98 9.23 17.68 8.25
CA ASP A 98 8.77 16.75 9.27
C ASP A 98 9.31 17.14 10.66
N VAL A 99 8.46 17.05 11.69
CA VAL A 99 8.81 17.38 13.07
C VAL A 99 9.38 16.14 13.75
N MET A 100 10.61 16.21 14.20
CA MET A 100 11.24 15.13 14.97
C MET A 100 10.70 15.13 16.42
N VAL A 101 10.25 13.98 16.91
CA VAL A 101 9.71 13.81 18.26
C VAL A 101 10.42 12.67 18.96
N GLN A 102 10.87 12.91 20.19
CA GLN A 102 11.46 11.87 21.04
C GLN A 102 10.35 10.95 21.59
N PRO A 103 10.63 9.67 21.91
CA PRO A 103 9.63 8.74 22.43
C PRO A 103 8.87 9.24 23.65
N ASP A 104 9.53 9.90 24.59
CA ASP A 104 8.91 10.46 25.79
C ASP A 104 7.96 11.64 25.46
N ASP A 105 8.22 12.36 24.37
CA ASP A 105 7.43 13.50 23.91
C ASP A 105 6.23 13.06 23.02
N LEU A 106 6.13 11.78 22.65
CA LEU A 106 4.98 11.23 21.92
C LEU A 106 3.73 11.08 22.80
N ARG A 107 3.89 11.04 24.13
CA ARG A 107 2.79 10.95 25.10
C ARG A 107 1.80 9.81 24.84
N GLY A 108 2.32 8.66 24.40
CA GLY A 108 1.51 7.47 24.09
C GLY A 108 0.87 7.49 22.71
N ALA A 109 1.23 8.41 21.83
CA ALA A 109 0.89 8.34 20.43
C ALA A 109 1.65 7.17 19.77
N GLN A 110 0.98 6.47 18.87
CA GLN A 110 1.50 5.31 18.15
C GLN A 110 1.67 5.62 16.66
N ASP A 111 2.38 4.75 15.94
CA ASP A 111 2.60 4.91 14.51
C ASP A 111 1.29 5.03 13.72
N GLY A 112 1.21 6.05 12.88
CA GLY A 112 0.04 6.37 12.06
C GLY A 112 -1.03 7.21 12.76
N ASP A 113 -0.94 7.45 14.08
CA ASP A 113 -1.89 8.29 14.78
C ASP A 113 -1.89 9.72 14.22
N LEU A 114 -3.08 10.30 14.08
CA LEU A 114 -3.22 11.72 13.80
C LEU A 114 -3.10 12.48 15.11
N VAL A 115 -2.15 13.39 15.19
CA VAL A 115 -1.80 14.09 16.43
C VAL A 115 -1.72 15.59 16.22
N GLU A 116 -1.92 16.29 17.32
CA GLU A 116 -1.59 17.70 17.45
C GLU A 116 -0.19 17.79 18.06
N VAL A 117 0.69 18.56 17.42
CA VAL A 117 2.09 18.72 17.81
C VAL A 117 2.43 20.20 18.05
N GLU A 118 3.13 20.44 19.12
CA GLU A 118 3.70 21.76 19.45
C GLU A 118 5.20 21.74 19.15
N LEU A 119 5.67 22.76 18.43
CA LEU A 119 7.09 22.86 18.04
C LEU A 119 7.92 23.45 19.17
N PHE A 120 9.13 22.89 19.34
CA PHE A 120 10.18 23.54 20.15
C PHE A 120 10.96 24.56 19.34
N ALA A 121 11.59 25.53 20.03
CA ALA A 121 12.54 26.44 19.39
C ALA A 121 13.69 25.64 18.78
N SER A 122 13.87 25.73 17.46
CA SER A 122 14.83 24.93 16.71
C SER A 122 16.27 25.23 17.12
N ARG A 123 16.99 24.21 17.61
CA ARG A 123 18.48 24.23 17.67
C ARG A 123 19.02 23.48 16.46
N ARG A 124 19.85 24.11 15.65
CA ARG A 124 20.54 23.53 14.48
C ARG A 124 19.67 23.25 13.24
N GLY A 125 18.58 23.99 12.99
CA GLY A 125 17.81 23.89 11.74
C GLY A 125 16.94 22.64 11.58
N LYS A 126 16.79 21.79 12.61
CA LYS A 126 15.83 20.68 12.65
C LYS A 126 14.60 21.10 13.45
N GLN A 127 13.42 20.83 12.93
CA GLN A 127 12.17 21.04 13.69
C GLN A 127 12.01 19.91 14.69
N GLU A 128 11.95 20.24 15.98
CA GLU A 128 11.66 19.31 17.06
C GLU A 128 10.35 19.72 17.74
N GLY A 129 9.57 18.76 18.26
CA GLY A 129 8.29 19.03 18.87
C GLY A 129 7.85 17.97 19.86
N MET A 130 6.66 18.20 20.44
CA MET A 130 6.01 17.31 21.40
C MET A 130 4.54 17.16 21.03
N VAL A 131 4.04 15.92 21.06
CA VAL A 131 2.60 15.66 20.88
C VAL A 131 1.84 16.22 22.08
N THR A 132 0.87 17.08 21.82
CA THR A 132 -0.02 17.64 22.83
C THR A 132 -1.27 16.81 22.99
N LYS A 133 -1.79 16.27 21.87
CA LYS A 133 -3.02 15.48 21.86
C LYS A 133 -3.03 14.47 20.71
N VAL A 134 -3.55 13.27 20.96
CA VAL A 134 -3.92 12.32 19.91
C VAL A 134 -5.34 12.65 19.47
N LEU A 135 -5.49 13.07 18.21
CA LEU A 135 -6.78 13.45 17.62
C LEU A 135 -7.54 12.23 17.14
N GLN A 136 -6.83 11.31 16.48
CA GLN A 136 -7.39 10.08 15.96
C GLN A 136 -6.36 8.95 16.05
N ARG A 137 -6.78 7.79 16.54
CA ARG A 137 -5.97 6.58 16.56
C ARG A 137 -5.98 5.92 15.19
N ALA A 138 -4.80 5.58 14.68
CA ALA A 138 -4.67 4.83 13.43
C ALA A 138 -5.17 3.39 13.57
N ARG A 139 -4.97 2.81 14.75
CA ARG A 139 -5.33 1.42 15.06
C ARG A 139 -5.78 1.30 16.50
N ASN A 140 -6.76 0.46 16.74
CA ASN A 140 -7.18 0.08 18.09
C ASN A 140 -7.13 -1.45 18.30
N GLN A 141 -6.65 -2.20 17.31
CA GLN A 141 -6.53 -3.65 17.34
C GLN A 141 -5.17 -4.06 16.79
N TYR A 142 -4.59 -5.09 17.38
CA TYR A 142 -3.30 -5.65 17.00
C TYR A 142 -3.37 -7.16 16.99
N VAL A 143 -2.62 -7.78 16.09
CA VAL A 143 -2.35 -9.22 16.07
C VAL A 143 -0.97 -9.47 16.65
N GLY A 144 -0.83 -10.58 17.36
CA GLY A 144 0.45 -10.98 17.94
C GLY A 144 0.32 -12.20 18.83
N THR A 145 1.35 -12.45 19.61
CA THR A 145 1.44 -13.64 20.46
C THR A 145 1.18 -13.28 21.91
N LEU A 146 0.30 -14.05 22.55
CA LEU A 146 -0.01 -13.94 23.96
C LEU A 146 0.97 -14.81 24.78
N ARG A 147 1.53 -14.25 25.84
CA ARG A 147 2.34 -14.96 26.83
C ARG A 147 1.72 -14.85 28.20
N MET A 148 1.57 -15.97 28.91
CA MET A 148 0.97 -15.96 30.23
C MET A 148 2.04 -15.82 31.34
N LYS A 149 1.77 -14.93 32.30
CA LYS A 149 2.54 -14.82 33.56
C LYS A 149 1.55 -14.86 34.72
N GLY A 150 1.36 -16.02 35.28
CA GLY A 150 0.27 -16.28 36.26
C GLY A 150 -1.08 -16.22 35.53
N SER A 151 -2.04 -15.44 36.07
CA SER A 151 -3.36 -15.22 35.45
C SER A 151 -3.41 -14.06 34.47
N THR A 152 -2.31 -13.30 34.31
CA THR A 152 -2.26 -12.13 33.41
C THR A 152 -1.61 -12.50 32.08
N GLY A 153 -2.25 -12.10 30.98
CA GLY A 153 -1.69 -12.18 29.64
C GLY A 153 -0.80 -10.98 29.31
N TRP A 154 0.31 -11.25 28.65
CA TRP A 154 1.23 -10.27 28.09
C TRP A 154 1.27 -10.46 26.60
N PHE A 155 0.74 -9.50 25.88
CA PHE A 155 0.60 -9.57 24.43
C PHE A 155 1.71 -8.77 23.76
N ASN A 156 2.41 -9.42 22.84
CA ASN A 156 3.41 -8.81 21.96
C ASN A 156 2.84 -8.73 20.54
N ALA A 157 2.68 -7.52 20.02
CA ALA A 157 2.17 -7.31 18.68
C ALA A 157 3.20 -7.71 17.61
N ASP A 158 2.72 -8.33 16.52
CA ASP A 158 3.54 -8.63 15.32
C ASP A 158 3.88 -7.35 14.55
N TYR A 159 3.10 -6.29 14.78
CA TYR A 159 3.32 -4.98 14.16
C TYR A 159 4.62 -4.35 14.69
N ARG A 160 5.63 -4.28 13.83
CA ARG A 160 7.03 -3.91 14.20
C ARG A 160 7.19 -2.54 14.84
N LYS A 161 6.26 -1.63 14.59
CA LYS A 161 6.28 -0.26 15.12
C LYS A 161 5.49 -0.11 16.44
N MET A 162 4.88 -1.21 16.94
CA MET A 162 4.31 -1.29 18.29
C MET A 162 5.37 -1.85 19.23
N HIS A 163 5.90 -1.00 20.10
CA HIS A 163 7.02 -1.37 20.98
C HIS A 163 6.59 -1.71 22.41
N ASP A 164 5.33 -1.39 22.76
CA ASP A 164 4.80 -1.63 24.09
C ASP A 164 4.18 -3.02 24.19
N GLU A 165 4.50 -3.77 25.27
CA GLU A 165 3.73 -4.94 25.65
C GLU A 165 2.36 -4.51 26.17
N ILE A 166 1.29 -5.14 25.67
CA ILE A 166 -0.08 -4.89 26.08
C ILE A 166 -0.48 -5.89 27.16
N MET A 167 -0.96 -5.38 28.29
CA MET A 167 -1.46 -6.21 29.38
C MET A 167 -2.91 -6.63 29.08
N VAL A 168 -3.21 -7.93 29.24
CA VAL A 168 -4.56 -8.50 29.12
C VAL A 168 -4.93 -9.11 30.45
N ALA A 169 -5.99 -8.61 31.09
CA ALA A 169 -6.49 -9.13 32.35
C ALA A 169 -7.10 -10.53 32.13
N GLU A 170 -7.17 -11.32 33.19
CA GLU A 170 -7.75 -12.68 33.15
C GLU A 170 -9.18 -12.70 32.59
N SER A 171 -10.01 -11.71 32.98
CA SER A 171 -11.37 -11.53 32.49
C SER A 171 -11.46 -11.23 31.00
N ASP A 172 -10.37 -10.71 30.39
CA ASP A 172 -10.30 -10.25 29.02
C ASP A 172 -9.56 -11.22 28.08
N LEU A 173 -9.17 -12.39 28.59
CA LEU A 173 -8.46 -13.41 27.81
C LEU A 173 -9.35 -14.16 26.82
N ALA A 174 -10.67 -14.15 26.98
CA ALA A 174 -11.62 -14.89 26.13
C ALA A 174 -11.26 -16.37 25.88
N GLY A 175 -10.62 -17.02 26.86
CA GLY A 175 -10.16 -18.42 26.77
C GLY A 175 -8.82 -18.63 26.06
N ALA A 176 -8.12 -17.57 25.67
CA ALA A 176 -6.80 -17.67 25.06
C ALA A 176 -5.76 -18.26 26.03
N ARG A 177 -4.80 -19.01 25.48
CA ARG A 177 -3.78 -19.74 26.22
C ARG A 177 -2.37 -19.21 25.88
N ASP A 178 -1.41 -19.60 26.71
CA ASP A 178 -0.01 -19.26 26.50
C ASP A 178 0.49 -19.71 25.12
N GLY A 179 1.20 -18.81 24.45
CA GLY A 179 1.79 -19.05 23.14
C GLY A 179 0.85 -18.89 21.95
N GLN A 180 -0.45 -18.70 22.14
CA GLN A 180 -1.38 -18.55 21.04
C GLN A 180 -1.25 -17.21 20.34
N LYS A 181 -1.50 -17.22 19.03
CA LYS A 181 -1.68 -16.03 18.19
C LYS A 181 -3.10 -15.52 18.35
N VAL A 182 -3.25 -14.27 18.73
CA VAL A 182 -4.54 -13.66 19.05
C VAL A 182 -4.66 -12.27 18.44
N GLN A 183 -5.90 -11.81 18.23
CA GLN A 183 -6.19 -10.42 17.98
C GLN A 183 -6.61 -9.76 19.29
N VAL A 184 -5.94 -8.67 19.66
CA VAL A 184 -6.22 -7.89 20.87
C VAL A 184 -6.74 -6.50 20.49
N GLN A 185 -7.87 -6.13 21.10
CA GLN A 185 -8.41 -4.77 21.04
C GLN A 185 -7.90 -3.97 22.22
N ILE A 186 -7.37 -2.77 21.98
CA ILE A 186 -6.92 -1.87 23.04
C ILE A 186 -8.13 -1.25 23.74
N LEU A 187 -8.18 -1.39 25.06
CA LEU A 187 -9.17 -0.77 25.93
C LEU A 187 -8.64 0.56 26.47
N HIS A 188 -7.39 0.57 26.92
CA HIS A 188 -6.71 1.74 27.45
C HIS A 188 -5.29 1.85 26.92
N TRP A 189 -4.91 3.00 26.41
CA TRP A 189 -3.60 3.24 25.78
C TRP A 189 -2.45 3.46 26.76
N GLY A 190 -2.74 3.46 28.04
CA GLY A 190 -1.70 3.75 29.04
C GLY A 190 -1.32 5.23 29.06
N GLY A 191 -0.09 5.53 29.45
CA GLY A 191 0.51 6.86 29.56
C GLY A 191 1.94 6.74 30.06
N ALA A 192 2.60 7.86 30.36
CA ALA A 192 4.04 7.91 30.68
C ALA A 192 4.53 6.87 31.72
N ASN A 193 3.66 6.29 32.53
CA ASN A 193 4.00 5.26 33.53
C ASN A 193 2.99 4.10 33.58
N ARG A 194 2.14 3.94 32.58
CA ARG A 194 1.14 2.86 32.53
C ARG A 194 1.18 2.18 31.17
N ARG A 195 1.28 0.87 31.17
CA ARG A 195 1.23 0.06 29.96
C ARG A 195 -0.16 0.06 29.33
N PRO A 196 -0.28 -0.08 28.01
CA PRO A 196 -1.57 -0.30 27.35
C PRO A 196 -2.26 -1.54 27.89
N GLN A 197 -3.60 -1.51 27.95
CA GLN A 197 -4.44 -2.63 28.35
C GLN A 197 -5.37 -2.99 27.20
N GLY A 198 -5.56 -4.27 26.99
CA GLY A 198 -6.41 -4.78 25.92
C GLY A 198 -7.20 -6.01 26.31
N LYS A 199 -8.12 -6.39 25.45
CA LYS A 199 -8.88 -7.64 25.53
C LYS A 199 -8.67 -8.48 24.29
N VAL A 200 -8.61 -9.80 24.43
CA VAL A 200 -8.63 -10.72 23.31
C VAL A 200 -9.98 -10.64 22.62
N LYS A 201 -9.96 -10.33 21.34
CA LYS A 201 -11.15 -10.29 20.47
C LYS A 201 -11.36 -11.61 19.75
N GLU A 202 -10.26 -12.21 19.28
CA GLU A 202 -10.30 -13.46 18.52
C GLU A 202 -9.00 -14.26 18.77
N ILE A 203 -9.14 -15.60 18.86
CA ILE A 203 -8.03 -16.53 18.90
C ILE A 203 -7.80 -17.03 17.47
N LEU A 204 -6.63 -16.74 16.90
CA LEU A 204 -6.32 -17.03 15.50
C LEU A 204 -5.73 -18.43 15.28
N GLY A 205 -5.10 -19.01 16.32
CA GLY A 205 -4.46 -20.35 16.27
C GLY A 205 -3.08 -20.34 16.91
N GLN A 206 -2.24 -21.30 16.49
CA GLN A 206 -0.84 -21.35 16.92
C GLN A 206 0.04 -20.57 15.93
N PRO A 207 1.10 -19.88 16.41
CA PRO A 207 2.10 -19.27 15.53
C PRO A 207 2.70 -20.31 14.57
N GLY A 208 2.80 -19.95 13.30
CA GLY A 208 3.29 -20.84 12.24
C GLY A 208 2.23 -21.70 11.57
N GLU A 209 1.02 -21.81 12.12
CA GLU A 209 -0.09 -22.44 11.41
C GLU A 209 -0.55 -21.55 10.24
N HIS A 210 -0.67 -22.13 9.05
CA HIS A 210 -1.00 -21.38 7.83
C HIS A 210 -2.24 -20.49 7.98
N HIS A 211 -3.34 -21.02 8.50
CA HIS A 211 -4.57 -20.25 8.71
C HIS A 211 -4.39 -19.10 9.70
N ALA A 212 -3.69 -19.35 10.82
CA ALA A 212 -3.43 -18.34 11.84
C ALA A 212 -2.57 -17.18 11.28
N GLU A 213 -1.61 -17.50 10.43
CA GLU A 213 -0.74 -16.50 9.83
C GLU A 213 -1.47 -15.66 8.76
N MET A 214 -2.26 -16.29 7.89
CA MET A 214 -3.04 -15.55 6.88
C MET A 214 -4.11 -14.66 7.53
N HIS A 215 -4.83 -15.17 8.52
CA HIS A 215 -5.76 -14.36 9.32
C HIS A 215 -5.03 -13.25 10.08
N GLY A 216 -3.84 -13.55 10.60
CA GLY A 216 -2.98 -12.57 11.25
C GLY A 216 -2.63 -11.41 10.32
N ILE A 217 -2.29 -11.69 9.06
CA ILE A 217 -2.01 -10.67 8.05
C ILE A 217 -3.26 -9.81 7.79
N LEU A 218 -4.43 -10.41 7.56
CA LEU A 218 -5.66 -9.65 7.34
C LEU A 218 -5.97 -8.72 8.53
N ALA A 219 -5.86 -9.24 9.74
CA ALA A 219 -6.11 -8.47 10.95
C ALA A 219 -5.06 -7.37 11.20
N GLU A 220 -3.77 -7.60 10.85
CA GLU A 220 -2.69 -6.60 10.91
C GLU A 220 -3.02 -5.36 10.05
N TYR A 221 -3.67 -5.57 8.91
CA TYR A 221 -4.10 -4.50 8.01
C TYR A 221 -5.55 -4.06 8.22
N ASN A 222 -6.20 -4.43 9.34
CA ASN A 222 -7.59 -4.10 9.64
C ASN A 222 -8.58 -4.51 8.54
N ILE A 223 -8.33 -5.65 7.89
CA ILE A 223 -9.20 -6.22 6.88
C ILE A 223 -10.16 -7.19 7.59
N PRO A 224 -11.49 -6.95 7.52
CA PRO A 224 -12.46 -7.79 8.20
C PRO A 224 -12.48 -9.22 7.63
N LEU A 225 -12.51 -10.22 8.53
CA LEU A 225 -12.56 -11.63 8.16
C LEU A 225 -13.98 -12.11 7.79
N ARG A 226 -15.01 -11.49 8.37
CA ARG A 226 -16.41 -11.87 8.20
C ARG A 226 -17.25 -10.65 7.90
N PHE A 227 -18.40 -10.85 7.31
CA PHE A 227 -19.43 -9.83 7.16
C PHE A 227 -20.24 -9.71 8.44
N SER A 228 -20.88 -8.55 8.64
CA SER A 228 -21.81 -8.36 9.76
C SER A 228 -23.09 -9.18 9.56
N GLU A 229 -23.73 -9.55 10.66
CA GLU A 229 -25.03 -10.28 10.60
C GLU A 229 -26.09 -9.47 9.87
N GLU A 230 -26.09 -8.14 10.02
CA GLU A 230 -26.99 -7.24 9.34
C GLU A 230 -26.79 -7.27 7.81
N THR A 231 -25.56 -7.27 7.35
CA THR A 231 -25.21 -7.37 5.92
C THR A 231 -25.62 -8.73 5.35
N GLU A 232 -25.32 -9.83 6.05
CA GLU A 232 -25.72 -11.17 5.62
C GLU A 232 -27.25 -11.32 5.58
N ALA A 233 -27.96 -10.76 6.55
CA ALA A 233 -29.43 -10.76 6.59
C ALA A 233 -30.05 -9.94 5.43
N GLU A 234 -29.44 -8.81 5.07
CA GLU A 234 -29.87 -8.02 3.90
C GLU A 234 -29.66 -8.80 2.60
N VAL A 235 -28.47 -9.39 2.41
CA VAL A 235 -28.14 -10.17 1.21
C VAL A 235 -29.01 -11.42 1.08
N ALA A 236 -29.42 -12.02 2.18
CA ALA A 236 -30.33 -13.18 2.17
C ALA A 236 -31.71 -12.87 1.57
N GLN A 237 -32.14 -11.60 1.54
CA GLN A 237 -33.43 -11.19 1.00
C GLN A 237 -33.43 -11.03 -0.52
N PHE A 238 -32.30 -10.94 -1.18
CA PHE A 238 -32.24 -10.80 -2.64
C PHE A 238 -32.71 -12.06 -3.34
N SER A 239 -33.59 -11.86 -4.34
CA SER A 239 -34.04 -12.96 -5.21
C SER A 239 -32.93 -13.39 -6.15
N GLY A 240 -32.81 -14.69 -6.40
CA GLY A 240 -31.96 -15.21 -7.48
C GLY A 240 -32.62 -15.15 -8.87
N VAL A 241 -33.87 -14.70 -8.95
CA VAL A 241 -34.67 -14.65 -10.20
C VAL A 241 -34.83 -13.19 -10.59
N ILE A 242 -34.40 -12.85 -11.80
CA ILE A 242 -34.57 -11.50 -12.38
C ILE A 242 -36.08 -11.35 -12.72
N SER A 243 -36.70 -10.34 -12.13
CA SER A 243 -38.12 -10.03 -12.36
C SER A 243 -38.32 -9.24 -13.65
N GLU A 244 -39.53 -9.24 -14.20
CA GLU A 244 -39.86 -8.37 -15.35
C GLU A 244 -39.69 -6.88 -15.05
N ALA A 245 -39.87 -6.47 -13.81
CA ALA A 245 -39.65 -5.09 -13.40
C ALA A 245 -38.19 -4.69 -13.53
N GLU A 246 -37.26 -5.58 -13.21
CA GLU A 246 -35.79 -5.35 -13.29
C GLU A 246 -35.29 -5.35 -14.75
N THR A 247 -36.00 -5.98 -15.66
CA THR A 247 -35.67 -5.97 -17.12
C THR A 247 -36.14 -4.71 -17.81
N ARG A 248 -37.14 -3.98 -17.28
CA ARG A 248 -37.65 -2.77 -17.89
C ARG A 248 -36.59 -1.65 -18.01
N GLY A 249 -36.50 -1.10 -19.23
CA GLY A 249 -35.55 -0.03 -19.51
C GLY A 249 -34.11 -0.49 -19.70
N ARG A 250 -33.84 -1.78 -19.61
CA ARG A 250 -32.53 -2.36 -19.96
C ARG A 250 -32.49 -2.76 -21.45
N ARG A 251 -31.35 -2.53 -22.09
CA ARG A 251 -31.12 -3.05 -23.43
C ARG A 251 -30.86 -4.54 -23.36
N ASP A 252 -31.59 -5.32 -24.16
CA ASP A 252 -31.52 -6.79 -24.17
C ASP A 252 -30.43 -7.28 -25.13
N PHE A 253 -29.41 -7.93 -24.59
CA PHE A 253 -28.32 -8.59 -25.33
C PHE A 253 -28.37 -10.11 -25.22
N ARG A 254 -29.40 -10.70 -24.63
CA ARG A 254 -29.52 -12.17 -24.52
C ARG A 254 -29.44 -12.91 -25.83
N PRO A 255 -29.94 -12.38 -26.96
CA PRO A 255 -29.77 -13.02 -28.27
C PRO A 255 -28.40 -12.88 -28.91
N VAL A 256 -27.47 -12.10 -28.30
CA VAL A 256 -26.17 -11.76 -28.87
C VAL A 256 -25.11 -12.65 -28.24
N LEU A 257 -24.25 -13.27 -29.06
CA LEU A 257 -23.12 -14.08 -28.59
C LEU A 257 -22.33 -13.31 -27.52
N THR A 258 -22.31 -13.87 -26.30
CA THR A 258 -21.68 -13.26 -25.13
C THR A 258 -20.88 -14.30 -24.35
N PHE A 259 -19.66 -13.95 -23.93
CA PHE A 259 -18.79 -14.85 -23.17
C PHE A 259 -17.89 -14.09 -22.19
N THR A 260 -17.40 -14.80 -21.16
CA THR A 260 -16.39 -14.31 -20.22
C THR A 260 -15.05 -14.99 -20.48
N ILE A 261 -13.93 -14.33 -20.09
CA ILE A 261 -12.56 -14.91 -20.16
C ILE A 261 -11.84 -14.58 -18.85
N ASP A 262 -11.64 -15.62 -18.02
CA ASP A 262 -11.22 -15.46 -16.63
C ASP A 262 -10.16 -16.49 -16.22
N PRO A 263 -9.50 -16.32 -15.05
CA PRO A 263 -8.67 -17.37 -14.45
C PRO A 263 -9.46 -18.65 -14.21
N PHE A 264 -8.81 -19.82 -14.28
CA PHE A 264 -9.46 -21.11 -14.08
C PHE A 264 -10.20 -21.20 -12.74
N ASP A 265 -9.66 -20.64 -11.68
CA ASP A 265 -10.15 -20.68 -10.30
C ASP A 265 -11.07 -19.50 -9.93
N ALA A 266 -11.34 -18.57 -10.84
CA ALA A 266 -12.26 -17.45 -10.62
C ALA A 266 -13.74 -17.93 -10.47
N LYS A 267 -14.47 -17.22 -9.60
CA LYS A 267 -15.92 -17.41 -9.37
C LYS A 267 -16.70 -16.10 -9.53
N ASP A 268 -16.03 -14.96 -9.43
CA ASP A 268 -16.55 -13.58 -9.45
C ASP A 268 -16.30 -12.95 -10.82
N PHE A 269 -17.11 -13.35 -11.81
CA PHE A 269 -16.97 -12.84 -13.19
C PHE A 269 -17.56 -11.44 -13.29
N ASP A 270 -16.69 -10.43 -13.25
CA ASP A 270 -17.04 -9.01 -13.32
C ASP A 270 -17.47 -8.58 -14.73
N ASP A 271 -16.88 -9.16 -15.78
CA ASP A 271 -16.98 -8.68 -17.15
C ASP A 271 -17.24 -9.77 -18.18
N ALA A 272 -17.98 -9.40 -19.23
CA ALA A 272 -18.23 -10.22 -20.40
C ALA A 272 -18.11 -9.38 -21.68
N ILE A 273 -17.78 -10.02 -22.78
CA ILE A 273 -17.75 -9.40 -24.11
C ILE A 273 -18.84 -10.02 -24.98
N SER A 274 -19.65 -9.15 -25.64
CA SER A 274 -20.56 -9.60 -26.69
C SER A 274 -20.08 -9.17 -28.07
N PHE A 275 -20.47 -9.93 -29.07
CA PHE A 275 -20.09 -9.70 -30.45
C PHE A 275 -21.28 -9.95 -31.40
N GLN A 276 -21.56 -8.97 -32.28
CA GLN A 276 -22.46 -9.19 -33.40
C GLN A 276 -22.05 -8.36 -34.63
N GLU A 277 -22.36 -8.89 -35.81
CA GLU A 277 -22.25 -8.16 -37.06
C GLU A 277 -23.52 -7.38 -37.31
N LEU A 278 -23.39 -6.11 -37.68
CA LEU A 278 -24.51 -5.25 -38.02
C LEU A 278 -24.82 -5.32 -39.54
N SER A 279 -26.05 -4.97 -39.91
CA SER A 279 -26.52 -4.99 -41.30
C SER A 279 -25.73 -4.05 -42.24
N ASP A 280 -25.04 -3.05 -41.68
CA ASP A 280 -24.19 -2.12 -42.43
C ASP A 280 -22.73 -2.62 -42.57
N GLY A 281 -22.44 -3.84 -42.17
CA GLY A 281 -21.11 -4.45 -42.24
C GLY A 281 -20.14 -4.05 -41.16
N ASN A 282 -20.55 -3.17 -40.24
CA ASN A 282 -19.80 -2.88 -39.01
C ASN A 282 -20.05 -3.94 -37.94
N LEU A 283 -19.25 -3.89 -36.92
CA LEU A 283 -19.30 -4.78 -35.76
C LEU A 283 -19.84 -4.01 -34.56
N GLU A 284 -20.69 -4.62 -33.79
CA GLU A 284 -21.06 -4.11 -32.46
C GLU A 284 -20.39 -5.00 -31.41
N ILE A 285 -19.60 -4.39 -30.55
CA ILE A 285 -18.90 -5.06 -29.45
C ILE A 285 -19.41 -4.46 -28.16
N GLY A 286 -20.02 -5.31 -27.33
CA GLY A 286 -20.48 -4.95 -26.00
C GLY A 286 -19.45 -5.34 -24.96
N ILE A 287 -19.16 -4.44 -24.03
CA ILE A 287 -18.39 -4.67 -22.83
C ILE A 287 -19.37 -4.55 -21.67
N HIS A 288 -19.73 -5.70 -21.10
CA HIS A 288 -20.80 -5.84 -20.12
C HIS A 288 -20.20 -6.07 -18.74
N ILE A 289 -20.56 -5.26 -17.78
CA ILE A 289 -20.04 -5.31 -16.42
C ILE A 289 -21.18 -5.66 -15.46
N ALA A 290 -20.95 -6.52 -14.50
CA ALA A 290 -21.91 -6.87 -13.47
C ALA A 290 -22.57 -5.62 -12.85
N ASP A 291 -23.91 -5.50 -12.86
CA ASP A 291 -24.59 -4.33 -12.30
C ASP A 291 -24.71 -4.44 -10.77
N VAL A 292 -23.56 -4.42 -10.09
CA VAL A 292 -23.47 -4.46 -8.62
C VAL A 292 -24.25 -3.29 -8.00
N SER A 293 -24.31 -2.13 -8.69
CA SER A 293 -25.02 -0.96 -8.20
C SER A 293 -26.54 -1.16 -8.11
N HIS A 294 -27.05 -2.21 -8.74
CA HIS A 294 -28.46 -2.64 -8.61
C HIS A 294 -28.73 -3.23 -7.22
N PHE A 295 -27.81 -4.02 -6.68
CA PHE A 295 -27.95 -4.68 -5.39
C PHE A 295 -27.45 -3.81 -4.24
N VAL A 296 -26.29 -3.18 -4.41
CA VAL A 296 -25.65 -2.33 -3.39
C VAL A 296 -26.25 -0.93 -3.46
N GLN A 297 -27.34 -0.70 -2.73
CA GLN A 297 -28.07 0.56 -2.73
C GLN A 297 -27.42 1.57 -1.76
N PRO A 298 -27.32 2.87 -2.12
CA PRO A 298 -26.71 3.87 -1.25
C PRO A 298 -27.35 3.90 0.15
N GLY A 299 -26.52 3.80 1.20
CA GLY A 299 -26.93 3.89 2.59
C GLY A 299 -27.52 2.61 3.18
N SER A 300 -27.55 1.48 2.44
CA SER A 300 -27.88 0.17 2.99
C SER A 300 -26.74 -0.37 3.87
N LYS A 301 -27.00 -1.39 4.68
CA LYS A 301 -25.94 -2.05 5.48
C LYS A 301 -24.87 -2.69 4.61
N LEU A 302 -25.31 -3.29 3.51
CA LEU A 302 -24.43 -3.81 2.48
C LEU A 302 -23.52 -2.72 1.88
N ASP A 303 -24.07 -1.53 1.59
CA ASP A 303 -23.30 -0.39 1.07
C ASP A 303 -22.28 0.14 2.10
N GLU A 304 -22.70 0.29 3.36
CA GLU A 304 -21.82 0.73 4.45
C GLU A 304 -20.62 -0.22 4.61
N GLU A 305 -20.84 -1.53 4.58
CA GLU A 305 -19.78 -2.52 4.72
C GLU A 305 -18.93 -2.63 3.45
N ALA A 306 -19.51 -2.60 2.26
CA ALA A 306 -18.78 -2.57 0.99
C ALA A 306 -17.87 -1.34 0.92
N PHE A 307 -18.33 -0.18 1.37
CA PHE A 307 -17.51 1.03 1.47
C PHE A 307 -16.37 0.88 2.49
N GLN A 308 -16.65 0.34 3.67
CA GLN A 308 -15.61 0.12 4.68
C GLN A 308 -14.50 -0.81 4.19
N ARG A 309 -14.84 -1.85 3.43
CA ARG A 309 -13.88 -2.76 2.78
C ARG A 309 -13.20 -2.09 1.59
N ALA A 310 -13.95 -1.40 0.77
CA ALA A 310 -13.62 -0.66 -0.45
C ALA A 310 -12.96 -1.47 -1.57
N THR A 311 -12.33 -2.59 -1.26
CA THR A 311 -11.73 -3.50 -2.25
C THR A 311 -11.63 -4.92 -1.69
N SER A 312 -11.72 -5.92 -2.57
CA SER A 312 -11.34 -7.29 -2.23
C SER A 312 -9.83 -7.39 -2.06
N VAL A 313 -9.37 -8.29 -1.17
CA VAL A 313 -7.96 -8.50 -0.86
C VAL A 313 -7.58 -9.94 -1.20
N TYR A 314 -6.58 -10.10 -2.06
CA TYR A 314 -6.16 -11.40 -2.60
C TYR A 314 -4.88 -11.87 -1.91
N LEU A 315 -5.00 -12.70 -0.89
CA LEU A 315 -3.83 -13.37 -0.32
C LEU A 315 -3.40 -14.55 -1.20
N VAL A 316 -2.30 -15.18 -0.85
CA VAL A 316 -1.73 -16.29 -1.64
C VAL A 316 -2.69 -17.47 -1.79
N ASP A 317 -3.54 -17.73 -0.80
CA ASP A 317 -4.41 -18.92 -0.70
C ASP A 317 -5.91 -18.59 -0.63
N ARG A 318 -6.27 -17.34 -0.37
CA ARG A 318 -7.66 -16.93 -0.15
C ARG A 318 -7.94 -15.50 -0.56
N VAL A 319 -9.21 -15.19 -0.71
CA VAL A 319 -9.70 -13.83 -0.95
C VAL A 319 -10.51 -13.40 0.27
N SER A 320 -10.28 -12.17 0.77
CA SER A 320 -11.23 -11.46 1.62
C SER A 320 -12.07 -10.56 0.70
N PRO A 321 -13.31 -10.96 0.37
CA PRO A 321 -14.07 -10.27 -0.67
C PRO A 321 -14.67 -8.96 -0.16
N MET A 322 -14.91 -8.00 -1.07
CA MET A 322 -15.59 -6.75 -0.78
C MET A 322 -17.09 -6.98 -0.53
N LEU A 323 -17.69 -7.93 -1.22
CA LEU A 323 -19.11 -8.29 -1.12
C LEU A 323 -19.27 -9.72 -0.64
N PRO A 324 -20.36 -10.06 0.08
CA PRO A 324 -20.68 -11.45 0.45
C PRO A 324 -20.70 -12.38 -0.77
N GLU A 325 -20.28 -13.65 -0.57
CA GLU A 325 -20.11 -14.62 -1.67
C GLU A 325 -21.41 -14.85 -2.48
N ARG A 326 -22.57 -14.76 -1.84
CA ARG A 326 -23.85 -14.83 -2.55
C ARG A 326 -24.02 -13.73 -3.60
N LEU A 327 -23.43 -12.55 -3.39
CA LEU A 327 -23.41 -11.50 -4.41
C LEU A 327 -22.24 -11.69 -5.36
N SER A 328 -21.02 -11.79 -4.83
CA SER A 328 -19.81 -11.81 -5.66
C SER A 328 -19.71 -13.04 -6.56
N ASN A 329 -20.12 -14.22 -6.07
CA ASN A 329 -19.95 -15.49 -6.79
C ASN A 329 -21.24 -15.97 -7.48
N GLU A 330 -22.43 -15.42 -7.12
CA GLU A 330 -23.73 -15.91 -7.62
C GLU A 330 -24.50 -14.79 -8.34
N LEU A 331 -25.13 -13.86 -7.61
CA LEU A 331 -26.10 -12.92 -8.17
C LEU A 331 -25.49 -11.89 -9.12
N CYS A 332 -24.28 -11.41 -8.83
CA CYS A 332 -23.57 -10.45 -9.68
C CYS A 332 -22.69 -11.13 -10.72
N SER A 333 -22.10 -12.28 -10.40
CA SER A 333 -21.16 -12.97 -11.28
C SER A 333 -21.81 -13.36 -12.62
N LEU A 334 -21.16 -13.00 -13.73
CA LEU A 334 -21.66 -13.23 -15.09
C LEU A 334 -21.44 -14.69 -15.52
N ARG A 335 -22.09 -15.61 -14.77
CA ARG A 335 -21.94 -17.06 -14.93
C ARG A 335 -22.50 -17.56 -16.25
N PRO A 336 -21.87 -18.59 -16.85
CA PRO A 336 -22.31 -19.14 -18.14
C PRO A 336 -23.70 -19.79 -18.03
N ASN A 337 -24.47 -19.70 -19.11
CA ASN A 337 -25.84 -20.22 -19.28
C ASN A 337 -26.88 -19.62 -18.30
N GLU A 338 -26.61 -18.37 -17.88
CA GLU A 338 -27.52 -17.66 -16.98
C GLU A 338 -27.72 -16.20 -17.46
N ASP A 339 -28.94 -15.69 -17.26
CA ASP A 339 -29.26 -14.29 -17.50
C ASP A 339 -28.68 -13.43 -16.37
N ARG A 340 -28.09 -12.27 -16.70
CA ARG A 340 -27.50 -11.35 -15.72
C ARG A 340 -27.79 -9.90 -16.03
N LEU A 341 -28.00 -9.13 -14.94
CA LEU A 341 -28.11 -7.69 -14.98
C LEU A 341 -26.71 -7.08 -15.15
N THR A 342 -26.55 -6.23 -16.13
CA THR A 342 -25.25 -5.59 -16.43
C THR A 342 -25.39 -4.09 -16.64
N PHE A 343 -24.26 -3.40 -16.48
CA PHE A 343 -24.03 -2.04 -16.94
C PHE A 343 -22.99 -2.10 -18.07
N SER A 344 -23.33 -1.59 -19.25
CA SER A 344 -22.56 -1.88 -20.46
C SER A 344 -22.05 -0.63 -21.15
N CYS A 345 -20.87 -0.77 -21.74
CA CYS A 345 -20.31 0.14 -22.72
C CYS A 345 -20.23 -0.58 -24.07
N VAL A 346 -21.04 -0.11 -25.04
CA VAL A 346 -21.15 -0.75 -26.34
C VAL A 346 -20.58 0.14 -27.41
N VAL A 347 -19.68 -0.40 -28.22
CA VAL A 347 -18.98 0.34 -29.28
C VAL A 347 -19.31 -0.26 -30.64
N LYS A 348 -19.48 0.62 -31.63
CA LYS A 348 -19.54 0.24 -33.04
C LYS A 348 -18.13 0.36 -33.61
N MET A 349 -17.65 -0.73 -34.21
CA MET A 349 -16.31 -0.81 -34.79
C MET A 349 -16.39 -1.25 -36.26
N SER A 350 -15.52 -0.69 -37.08
CA SER A 350 -15.29 -1.18 -38.43
C SER A 350 -14.45 -2.47 -38.40
N ARG A 351 -14.43 -3.23 -39.50
CA ARG A 351 -13.63 -4.47 -39.59
C ARG A 351 -12.10 -4.26 -39.52
N ASP A 352 -11.66 -3.02 -39.68
CA ASP A 352 -10.27 -2.58 -39.49
C ASP A 352 -10.00 -2.04 -38.06
N GLY A 353 -10.93 -2.24 -37.12
CA GLY A 353 -10.74 -1.94 -35.71
C GLY A 353 -10.93 -0.50 -35.30
N LYS A 354 -11.48 0.38 -36.18
CA LYS A 354 -11.75 1.79 -35.84
C LYS A 354 -13.11 1.93 -35.21
N ILE A 355 -13.17 2.62 -34.07
CA ILE A 355 -14.43 2.96 -33.39
C ILE A 355 -15.14 4.03 -34.20
N SER A 356 -16.44 3.85 -34.45
CA SER A 356 -17.29 4.81 -35.15
C SER A 356 -18.46 5.27 -34.27
N GLY A 357 -18.66 6.59 -34.22
CA GLY A 357 -19.72 7.21 -33.44
C GLY A 357 -19.44 7.25 -31.93
N LYS A 358 -20.46 7.64 -31.15
CA LYS A 358 -20.41 7.67 -29.69
C LYS A 358 -20.73 6.27 -29.13
N PRO A 359 -20.10 5.83 -28.05
CA PRO A 359 -20.46 4.57 -27.39
C PRO A 359 -21.88 4.69 -26.83
N TRP A 360 -22.62 3.58 -26.84
CA TRP A 360 -23.82 3.46 -26.03
C TRP A 360 -23.41 3.02 -24.61
N ILE A 361 -23.86 3.73 -23.60
CA ILE A 361 -23.58 3.42 -22.19
C ILE A 361 -24.91 3.34 -21.45
N GLY A 362 -25.17 2.26 -20.74
CA GLY A 362 -26.42 2.07 -20.03
C GLY A 362 -26.59 0.69 -19.41
N ARG A 363 -27.69 0.52 -18.67
CA ARG A 363 -28.05 -0.76 -18.08
C ARG A 363 -28.56 -1.73 -19.15
N SER A 364 -28.14 -2.99 -19.05
CA SER A 364 -28.47 -4.03 -20.01
C SER A 364 -28.77 -5.35 -19.32
N LEU A 365 -29.21 -6.31 -20.12
CA LEU A 365 -29.44 -7.69 -19.74
C LEU A 365 -28.69 -8.59 -20.73
N ILE A 366 -27.89 -9.50 -20.22
CA ILE A 366 -27.13 -10.46 -21.04
C ILE A 366 -27.50 -11.90 -20.69
N HIS A 367 -27.23 -12.81 -21.62
CA HIS A 367 -27.08 -14.23 -21.39
C HIS A 367 -25.65 -14.61 -21.73
N SER A 368 -24.90 -15.17 -20.78
CA SER A 368 -23.52 -15.58 -21.04
C SER A 368 -23.53 -16.99 -21.66
N ASP A 369 -23.18 -17.11 -22.94
CA ASP A 369 -23.20 -18.39 -23.65
C ASP A 369 -22.06 -19.31 -23.23
N ARG A 370 -20.92 -18.74 -22.83
CA ARG A 370 -19.74 -19.53 -22.48
C ARG A 370 -18.79 -18.77 -21.55
N ARG A 371 -18.20 -19.51 -20.61
CA ARG A 371 -17.02 -19.06 -19.87
C ARG A 371 -15.79 -19.70 -20.44
N TYR A 372 -14.77 -18.90 -20.80
CA TYR A 372 -13.44 -19.33 -21.17
C TYR A 372 -12.45 -19.10 -20.04
N THR A 373 -11.41 -19.94 -20.01
CA THR A 373 -10.20 -19.65 -19.25
C THR A 373 -9.17 -18.92 -20.14
N TYR A 374 -8.22 -18.19 -19.55
CA TYR A 374 -7.13 -17.58 -20.32
C TYR A 374 -6.34 -18.62 -21.11
N GLU A 375 -6.16 -19.82 -20.57
CA GLU A 375 -5.45 -20.91 -21.19
C GLU A 375 -6.18 -21.41 -22.44
N GLU A 376 -7.51 -21.61 -22.36
CA GLU A 376 -8.34 -22.02 -23.50
C GLU A 376 -8.27 -21.00 -24.62
N VAL A 377 -8.49 -19.70 -24.30
CA VAL A 377 -8.40 -18.66 -25.33
C VAL A 377 -7.02 -18.60 -25.93
N GLN A 378 -5.95 -18.74 -25.14
CA GLN A 378 -4.60 -18.74 -25.65
C GLN A 378 -4.37 -19.87 -26.68
N THR A 379 -4.86 -21.09 -26.41
CA THR A 379 -4.74 -22.20 -27.37
C THR A 379 -5.52 -21.94 -28.67
N VAL A 380 -6.68 -21.29 -28.58
CA VAL A 380 -7.46 -20.87 -29.76
C VAL A 380 -6.71 -19.81 -30.59
N LEU A 381 -6.07 -18.83 -29.91
CA LEU A 381 -5.26 -17.82 -30.59
C LEU A 381 -4.03 -18.47 -31.27
N GLU A 382 -3.47 -19.52 -30.70
CA GLU A 382 -2.34 -20.27 -31.23
C GLU A 382 -2.74 -21.27 -32.34
N GLY A 383 -4.04 -21.40 -32.65
CA GLY A 383 -4.51 -22.17 -33.82
C GLY A 383 -5.49 -23.30 -33.51
N ALA A 384 -5.83 -23.55 -32.25
CA ALA A 384 -6.83 -24.57 -31.92
C ALA A 384 -8.20 -24.25 -32.50
N GLU A 385 -8.96 -25.29 -32.80
CA GLU A 385 -10.36 -25.17 -33.26
C GLU A 385 -11.28 -24.85 -32.09
N ASP A 386 -12.21 -23.92 -32.30
CA ASP A 386 -13.26 -23.55 -31.37
C ASP A 386 -14.43 -22.94 -32.15
N PRO A 387 -15.69 -23.13 -31.75
CA PRO A 387 -16.86 -22.53 -32.44
C PRO A 387 -16.74 -21.00 -32.59
N ASN A 388 -16.08 -20.32 -31.66
CA ASN A 388 -15.91 -18.86 -31.66
C ASN A 388 -14.49 -18.42 -32.06
N ALA A 389 -13.68 -19.31 -32.66
CA ALA A 389 -12.26 -19.04 -32.96
C ALA A 389 -12.08 -17.79 -33.84
N GLU A 390 -12.93 -17.58 -34.83
CA GLU A 390 -12.86 -16.40 -35.71
C GLU A 390 -13.10 -15.10 -34.94
N VAL A 391 -14.10 -15.10 -34.03
CA VAL A 391 -14.43 -13.95 -33.16
C VAL A 391 -13.28 -13.65 -32.21
N LEU A 392 -12.76 -14.67 -31.52
CA LEU A 392 -11.66 -14.53 -30.57
C LEU A 392 -10.39 -13.99 -31.25
N ARG A 393 -10.03 -14.51 -32.43
CA ARG A 393 -8.89 -14.03 -33.20
C ARG A 393 -9.10 -12.61 -33.73
N LEU A 394 -10.34 -12.25 -34.11
CA LEU A 394 -10.68 -10.89 -34.52
C LEU A 394 -10.56 -9.90 -33.36
N LEU A 395 -11.14 -10.21 -32.21
CA LEU A 395 -11.03 -9.39 -31.00
C LEU A 395 -9.57 -9.23 -30.55
N ASN A 396 -8.78 -10.29 -30.64
CA ASN A 396 -7.34 -10.22 -30.33
C ASN A 396 -6.58 -9.28 -31.28
N ARG A 397 -6.90 -9.28 -32.57
CA ARG A 397 -6.31 -8.30 -33.52
C ARG A 397 -6.64 -6.87 -33.12
N PHE A 398 -7.87 -6.61 -32.71
CA PHE A 398 -8.27 -5.27 -32.24
C PHE A 398 -7.56 -4.87 -30.94
N ALA A 399 -7.42 -5.82 -30.01
CA ALA A 399 -6.67 -5.58 -28.78
C ALA A 399 -5.20 -5.24 -29.06
N ILE A 400 -4.54 -5.98 -29.95
CA ILE A 400 -3.16 -5.68 -30.37
C ILE A 400 -3.07 -4.26 -30.96
N GLN A 401 -3.97 -3.92 -31.88
CA GLN A 401 -3.99 -2.59 -32.52
C GLN A 401 -4.24 -1.46 -31.49
N MET A 402 -5.18 -1.65 -30.56
CA MET A 402 -5.43 -0.68 -29.48
C MET A 402 -4.19 -0.49 -28.61
N ARG A 403 -3.52 -1.60 -28.22
CA ARG A 403 -2.30 -1.58 -27.44
C ARG A 403 -1.15 -0.85 -28.17
N GLU A 404 -0.92 -1.16 -29.44
CA GLU A 404 0.10 -0.50 -30.25
C GLU A 404 -0.16 1.00 -30.36
N THR A 405 -1.41 1.40 -30.60
CA THR A 405 -1.81 2.81 -30.65
C THR A 405 -1.56 3.52 -29.32
N ARG A 406 -1.87 2.86 -28.20
CA ARG A 406 -1.65 3.39 -26.86
C ARG A 406 -0.16 3.53 -26.55
N LEU A 407 0.65 2.54 -26.87
CA LEU A 407 2.11 2.59 -26.70
C LEU A 407 2.74 3.70 -27.56
N ALA A 408 2.30 3.85 -28.81
CA ALA A 408 2.72 4.93 -29.70
C ALA A 408 2.33 6.33 -29.14
N SER A 409 1.24 6.41 -28.38
CA SER A 409 0.80 7.63 -27.70
C SER A 409 1.56 7.92 -26.39
N GLY A 410 2.49 7.05 -25.98
CA GLY A 410 3.32 7.24 -24.81
C GLY A 410 2.92 6.42 -23.57
N ALA A 411 1.98 5.46 -23.71
CA ALA A 411 1.69 4.54 -22.61
C ALA A 411 2.94 3.74 -22.23
N MET A 412 3.11 3.46 -20.95
CA MET A 412 4.28 2.74 -20.44
C MET A 412 4.14 1.24 -20.69
N SER A 413 5.24 0.62 -21.14
CA SER A 413 5.31 -0.81 -21.44
C SER A 413 5.99 -1.66 -20.36
N PHE A 414 6.05 -1.16 -19.12
CA PHE A 414 6.67 -1.91 -18.02
C PHE A 414 5.81 -3.11 -17.63
N GLU A 415 6.41 -4.27 -17.58
CA GLU A 415 5.80 -5.49 -17.05
C GLU A 415 6.53 -5.88 -15.76
N SER A 416 5.79 -5.93 -14.64
CA SER A 416 6.30 -6.50 -13.39
C SER A 416 6.05 -8.02 -13.40
N THR A 417 7.05 -8.79 -13.01
CA THR A 417 6.90 -10.24 -12.87
C THR A 417 6.26 -10.56 -11.53
N GLU A 418 4.98 -10.97 -11.54
CA GLU A 418 4.30 -11.52 -10.37
C GLU A 418 4.67 -12.99 -10.17
N VAL A 419 4.55 -13.49 -8.95
CA VAL A 419 4.76 -14.92 -8.65
C VAL A 419 3.45 -15.57 -8.19
N LYS A 420 3.27 -16.84 -8.56
CA LYS A 420 2.21 -17.72 -8.06
C LYS A 420 2.86 -18.86 -7.26
N PHE A 421 2.22 -19.25 -6.16
CA PHE A 421 2.65 -20.39 -5.36
C PHE A 421 1.80 -21.62 -5.70
N VAL A 422 2.47 -22.77 -5.76
CA VAL A 422 1.80 -24.06 -5.70
C VAL A 422 1.86 -24.49 -4.25
N LEU A 423 0.69 -24.61 -3.62
CA LEU A 423 0.54 -25.00 -2.22
C LEU A 423 0.08 -26.46 -2.12
N ASP A 424 0.43 -27.14 -1.04
CA ASP A 424 -0.18 -28.41 -0.67
C ASP A 424 -1.54 -28.22 0.03
N GLU A 425 -2.14 -29.30 0.49
CA GLU A 425 -3.44 -29.31 1.20
C GLU A 425 -3.41 -28.53 2.54
N ASN A 426 -2.23 -28.38 3.13
CA ASN A 426 -2.00 -27.64 4.37
C ASN A 426 -1.57 -26.19 4.13
N GLY A 427 -1.53 -25.76 2.86
CA GLY A 427 -1.09 -24.42 2.47
C GLY A 427 0.42 -24.23 2.49
N VAL A 428 1.22 -25.30 2.56
CA VAL A 428 2.69 -25.24 2.50
C VAL A 428 3.15 -25.01 1.06
N PRO A 429 4.05 -24.05 0.81
CA PRO A 429 4.51 -23.74 -0.54
C PRO A 429 5.47 -24.83 -1.08
N LEU A 430 5.05 -25.51 -2.15
CA LEU A 430 5.83 -26.53 -2.85
C LEU A 430 6.71 -25.93 -3.96
N LYS A 431 6.19 -24.91 -4.67
CA LYS A 431 6.90 -24.22 -5.77
C LYS A 431 6.49 -22.76 -5.83
N VAL A 432 7.40 -21.93 -6.31
CA VAL A 432 7.17 -20.53 -6.68
C VAL A 432 7.35 -20.43 -8.18
N ILE A 433 6.33 -19.98 -8.91
CA ILE A 433 6.28 -19.95 -10.37
C ILE A 433 6.04 -18.52 -10.83
N PRO A 434 6.83 -17.97 -11.78
CA PRO A 434 6.53 -16.68 -12.41
C PRO A 434 5.18 -16.74 -13.14
N LYS A 435 4.35 -15.71 -12.95
CA LYS A 435 3.08 -15.54 -13.66
C LYS A 435 3.36 -14.86 -15.01
N ILE A 436 3.15 -15.56 -16.09
CA ILE A 436 3.39 -15.07 -17.46
C ILE A 436 2.08 -14.54 -18.02
N ARG A 437 2.07 -13.26 -18.45
CA ARG A 437 0.93 -12.65 -19.15
C ARG A 437 1.04 -12.94 -20.64
N LYS A 438 0.02 -13.62 -21.20
CA LYS A 438 -0.09 -13.98 -22.61
C LYS A 438 -1.10 -13.10 -23.34
N ASP A 439 -1.28 -13.30 -24.65
CA ASP A 439 -2.18 -12.49 -25.48
C ASP A 439 -3.63 -12.57 -25.04
N ALA A 440 -4.09 -13.72 -24.55
CA ALA A 440 -5.44 -13.85 -23.98
C ALA A 440 -5.70 -12.89 -22.81
N HIS A 441 -4.70 -12.65 -21.94
CA HIS A 441 -4.80 -11.67 -20.86
C HIS A 441 -4.84 -10.23 -21.40
N LYS A 442 -3.99 -9.94 -22.41
CA LYS A 442 -3.92 -8.63 -23.05
C LYS A 442 -5.19 -8.28 -23.82
N LEU A 443 -5.86 -9.29 -24.40
CA LEU A 443 -7.14 -9.12 -25.08
C LEU A 443 -8.17 -8.49 -24.13
N ILE A 444 -8.45 -9.13 -23.00
CA ILE A 444 -9.41 -8.64 -22.02
C ILE A 444 -8.98 -7.30 -21.45
N GLU A 445 -7.70 -7.16 -21.09
CA GLU A 445 -7.16 -5.91 -20.56
C GLU A 445 -7.46 -4.71 -21.48
N GLU A 446 -7.21 -4.84 -22.79
CA GLU A 446 -7.42 -3.70 -23.72
C GLU A 446 -8.90 -3.34 -23.87
N PHE A 447 -9.82 -4.31 -23.87
CA PHE A 447 -11.26 -4.00 -23.86
C PHE A 447 -11.72 -3.38 -22.55
N MET A 448 -11.20 -3.81 -21.41
CA MET A 448 -11.48 -3.19 -20.11
C MET A 448 -10.91 -1.76 -20.05
N LEU A 449 -9.70 -1.54 -20.55
CA LEU A 449 -9.10 -0.19 -20.69
C LEU A 449 -9.94 0.70 -21.60
N LEU A 450 -10.45 0.15 -22.70
CA LEU A 450 -11.33 0.87 -23.62
C LEU A 450 -12.61 1.32 -22.93
N ALA A 451 -13.31 0.43 -22.23
CA ALA A 451 -14.54 0.77 -21.51
C ALA A 451 -14.29 1.83 -20.44
N ASN A 452 -13.27 1.62 -19.59
CA ASN A 452 -12.89 2.57 -18.56
C ASN A 452 -12.60 3.97 -19.10
N ARG A 453 -11.88 4.07 -20.22
CA ARG A 453 -11.59 5.33 -20.90
C ARG A 453 -12.87 5.99 -21.45
N LEU A 454 -13.67 5.24 -22.22
CA LEU A 454 -14.88 5.78 -22.85
C LEU A 454 -15.89 6.26 -21.83
N VAL A 455 -16.04 5.56 -20.72
CA VAL A 455 -16.89 5.96 -19.60
C VAL A 455 -16.37 7.25 -18.94
N ALA A 456 -15.07 7.36 -18.73
CA ALA A 456 -14.47 8.59 -18.18
C ALA A 456 -14.65 9.79 -19.14
N GLU A 457 -14.42 9.60 -20.42
CA GLU A 457 -14.63 10.61 -21.47
C GLU A 457 -16.11 11.01 -21.56
N TYR A 458 -17.04 10.05 -21.51
CA TYR A 458 -18.48 10.31 -21.51
C TYR A 458 -18.90 11.20 -20.33
N ALA A 459 -18.45 10.89 -19.12
CA ALA A 459 -18.76 11.68 -17.94
C ALA A 459 -18.12 13.10 -18.02
N TYR A 460 -16.91 13.20 -18.57
CA TYR A 460 -16.20 14.47 -18.69
C TYR A 460 -16.81 15.40 -19.75
N TYR A 461 -17.17 14.87 -20.94
CA TYR A 461 -17.71 15.65 -22.06
C TYR A 461 -19.25 15.68 -22.12
N PHE A 462 -19.90 15.28 -21.03
CA PHE A 462 -21.37 15.27 -20.97
C PHE A 462 -21.96 16.67 -21.24
N GLU A 463 -23.06 16.75 -22.00
CA GLU A 463 -23.74 18.00 -22.39
C GLU A 463 -22.85 18.99 -23.18
N ASP A 464 -22.34 18.59 -24.33
CA ASP A 464 -21.59 19.42 -25.29
C ASP A 464 -20.26 20.03 -24.78
N GLY A 465 -19.60 19.39 -23.80
CA GLY A 465 -18.29 19.78 -23.34
C GLY A 465 -18.23 21.05 -22.48
N LYS A 466 -19.39 21.63 -22.12
CA LYS A 466 -19.44 22.88 -21.35
C LYS A 466 -19.32 22.67 -19.83
N ARG A 467 -19.63 21.50 -19.32
CA ARG A 467 -19.55 21.19 -17.88
C ARG A 467 -19.15 19.74 -17.69
N SER A 468 -18.00 19.52 -17.02
CA SER A 468 -17.64 18.18 -16.56
C SER A 468 -18.51 17.78 -15.37
N ASN A 469 -19.06 16.58 -15.41
CA ASN A 469 -19.72 16.01 -14.23
C ASN A 469 -18.68 15.55 -13.21
N PRO A 470 -18.94 15.68 -11.90
CA PRO A 470 -18.13 15.02 -10.88
C PRO A 470 -18.05 13.52 -11.16
N MET A 471 -16.87 12.94 -11.15
CA MET A 471 -16.63 11.51 -11.40
C MET A 471 -15.51 11.02 -10.49
N VAL A 472 -15.46 9.72 -10.23
CA VAL A 472 -14.32 9.06 -9.59
C VAL A 472 -13.29 8.76 -10.65
N TYR A 473 -12.32 9.67 -10.84
CA TYR A 473 -11.22 9.45 -11.78
C TYR A 473 -10.11 8.62 -11.14
N ARG A 474 -9.47 7.77 -11.93
CA ARG A 474 -8.21 7.11 -11.59
C ARG A 474 -7.08 7.87 -12.27
N ILE A 475 -6.34 8.66 -11.51
CA ILE A 475 -5.23 9.45 -12.02
C ILE A 475 -3.88 8.81 -11.70
N HIS A 476 -2.92 9.05 -12.57
CA HIS A 476 -1.52 8.70 -12.38
C HIS A 476 -0.69 9.90 -12.84
N GLU A 477 -0.19 10.65 -11.88
CA GLU A 477 0.56 11.88 -12.15
C GLU A 477 1.92 11.57 -12.78
N SER A 478 2.53 12.57 -13.43
CA SER A 478 3.89 12.48 -13.94
C SER A 478 4.88 12.19 -12.81
N PRO A 479 6.03 11.55 -13.09
CA PRO A 479 7.07 11.33 -12.11
C PRO A 479 7.53 12.63 -11.45
N ASN A 480 7.97 12.54 -10.18
CA ASN A 480 8.60 13.67 -9.52
C ASN A 480 9.87 14.11 -10.30
N PRO A 481 10.01 15.41 -10.66
CA PRO A 481 11.09 15.89 -11.52
C PRO A 481 12.50 15.57 -10.97
N ASP A 482 12.74 15.72 -9.66
CA ASP A 482 14.04 15.49 -9.05
C ASP A 482 14.41 14.00 -9.10
N ARG A 483 13.47 13.11 -8.76
CA ARG A 483 13.67 11.66 -8.85
C ARG A 483 13.89 11.20 -10.29
N LEU A 484 13.17 11.81 -11.22
CA LEU A 484 13.32 11.52 -12.64
C LEU A 484 14.68 11.97 -13.16
N GLN A 485 15.19 13.14 -12.74
CA GLN A 485 16.52 13.62 -13.10
C GLN A 485 17.61 12.68 -12.56
N ASN A 486 17.55 12.29 -11.28
CA ASN A 486 18.49 11.34 -10.68
C ASN A 486 18.49 10.01 -11.44
N PHE A 487 17.33 9.52 -11.85
CA PHE A 487 17.24 8.32 -12.68
C PHE A 487 17.84 8.53 -14.08
N ALA A 488 17.60 9.68 -14.71
CA ALA A 488 18.16 10.00 -16.02
C ALA A 488 19.69 10.07 -15.98
N ASP A 489 20.24 10.66 -14.93
CA ASP A 489 21.69 10.74 -14.71
C ASP A 489 22.30 9.34 -14.48
N PHE A 490 21.61 8.50 -13.69
CA PHE A 490 22.01 7.11 -13.50
C PHE A 490 21.99 6.32 -14.82
N ALA A 491 20.87 6.37 -15.59
CA ALA A 491 20.75 5.70 -16.88
C ALA A 491 21.79 6.21 -17.91
N GLY A 492 22.16 7.48 -17.81
CA GLY A 492 23.22 8.11 -18.62
C GLY A 492 24.58 7.41 -18.48
N ARG A 493 24.91 6.86 -17.31
CA ARG A 493 26.15 6.11 -17.06
C ARG A 493 26.21 4.78 -17.83
N PHE A 494 25.03 4.23 -18.18
CA PHE A 494 24.88 3.04 -19.04
C PHE A 494 24.70 3.40 -20.52
N GLY A 495 24.78 4.69 -20.87
CA GLY A 495 24.64 5.16 -22.23
C GLY A 495 23.20 5.46 -22.68
N TYR A 496 22.22 5.37 -21.78
CA TYR A 496 20.81 5.67 -22.07
C TYR A 496 20.49 7.14 -21.79
N LYS A 497 19.99 7.84 -22.82
CA LYS A 497 19.58 9.25 -22.71
C LYS A 497 18.09 9.34 -22.46
N ILE A 498 17.67 9.89 -21.33
CA ILE A 498 16.27 10.13 -20.98
C ILE A 498 16.00 11.63 -21.10
N ASN A 499 14.96 11.97 -21.86
CA ASN A 499 14.47 13.35 -21.92
C ASN A 499 13.47 13.57 -20.79
N VAL A 500 13.84 14.39 -19.83
CA VAL A 500 13.05 14.66 -18.60
C VAL A 500 11.95 15.70 -18.79
N SER A 501 11.80 16.32 -19.99
CA SER A 501 10.69 17.24 -20.24
C SER A 501 9.36 16.53 -20.19
N GLU A 502 8.38 17.12 -19.52
CA GLU A 502 7.06 16.53 -19.25
C GLU A 502 6.38 15.95 -20.51
N SER A 503 6.45 16.65 -21.64
CA SER A 503 5.85 16.21 -22.90
C SER A 503 6.58 15.05 -23.60
N LYS A 504 7.83 14.75 -23.24
CA LYS A 504 8.68 13.75 -23.93
C LYS A 504 9.13 12.60 -23.05
N VAL A 505 8.93 12.70 -21.73
CA VAL A 505 9.45 11.72 -20.78
C VAL A 505 8.90 10.32 -21.03
N ALA A 506 7.61 10.16 -21.26
CA ALA A 506 6.98 8.86 -21.51
C ALA A 506 7.57 8.17 -22.76
N MET A 507 7.64 8.88 -23.88
CA MET A 507 8.24 8.33 -25.10
C MET A 507 9.73 8.02 -24.94
N SER A 508 10.45 8.86 -24.18
CA SER A 508 11.88 8.65 -23.91
C SER A 508 12.14 7.42 -23.07
N LEU A 509 11.30 7.18 -22.04
CA LEU A 509 11.35 5.99 -21.21
C LEU A 509 11.00 4.72 -22.01
N ASN A 510 9.96 4.75 -22.84
CA ASN A 510 9.60 3.63 -23.70
C ASN A 510 10.71 3.29 -24.70
N LYS A 511 11.35 4.32 -25.29
CA LYS A 511 12.50 4.10 -26.19
C LYS A 511 13.67 3.46 -25.45
N MET A 512 13.93 3.87 -24.23
CA MET A 512 14.95 3.25 -23.38
C MET A 512 14.59 1.77 -23.13
N VAL A 513 13.35 1.49 -22.68
CA VAL A 513 12.89 0.12 -22.40
C VAL A 513 13.02 -0.79 -23.64
N ALA A 514 12.58 -0.32 -24.80
CA ALA A 514 12.72 -1.07 -26.04
C ALA A 514 14.19 -1.34 -26.42
N SER A 515 15.11 -0.41 -26.12
CA SER A 515 16.55 -0.60 -26.38
C SER A 515 17.24 -1.53 -25.38
N LEU A 516 16.56 -1.85 -24.27
CA LEU A 516 17.04 -2.74 -23.20
C LEU A 516 16.67 -4.20 -23.43
N GLU A 517 15.80 -4.50 -24.39
CA GLU A 517 15.32 -5.86 -24.62
C GLU A 517 16.48 -6.85 -24.83
N GLY A 518 16.50 -7.91 -24.01
CA GLY A 518 17.56 -8.92 -24.00
C GLY A 518 18.90 -8.49 -23.40
N ARG A 519 19.02 -7.26 -22.87
CA ARG A 519 20.25 -6.78 -22.22
C ARG A 519 20.31 -7.11 -20.75
N PRO A 520 21.50 -7.30 -20.18
CA PRO A 520 21.64 -7.63 -18.73
C PRO A 520 21.03 -6.59 -17.79
N GLU A 521 21.06 -5.31 -18.17
CA GLU A 521 20.55 -4.18 -17.38
C GLU A 521 19.06 -3.91 -17.57
N GLN A 522 18.34 -4.70 -18.37
CA GLN A 522 16.91 -4.49 -18.66
C GLN A 522 16.07 -4.42 -17.38
N GLU A 523 16.17 -5.44 -16.53
CA GLU A 523 15.38 -5.54 -15.30
C GLU A 523 15.73 -4.42 -14.31
N LEU A 524 17.02 -4.07 -14.21
CA LEU A 524 17.50 -2.94 -13.42
C LEU A 524 16.81 -1.63 -13.80
N MET A 525 16.88 -1.27 -15.08
CA MET A 525 16.35 0.00 -15.58
C MET A 525 14.82 0.06 -15.50
N GLN A 526 14.14 -1.04 -15.76
CA GLN A 526 12.68 -1.12 -15.62
C GLN A 526 12.24 -0.95 -14.17
N ASN A 527 12.89 -1.62 -13.22
CA ASN A 527 12.58 -1.50 -11.80
C ASN A 527 12.85 -0.08 -11.26
N LEU A 528 13.95 0.56 -11.66
CA LEU A 528 14.22 1.95 -11.28
C LEU A 528 13.21 2.91 -11.91
N ALA A 529 12.85 2.72 -13.19
CA ALA A 529 11.85 3.51 -13.85
C ALA A 529 10.50 3.43 -13.12
N ILE A 530 10.05 2.22 -12.70
CA ILE A 530 8.83 2.05 -11.91
C ILE A 530 8.91 2.77 -10.56
N ARG A 531 10.06 2.75 -9.88
CA ARG A 531 10.24 3.40 -8.57
C ARG A 531 10.17 4.93 -8.60
N VAL A 532 10.49 5.56 -9.72
CA VAL A 532 10.37 7.01 -9.88
C VAL A 532 8.96 7.47 -10.24
N MET A 533 8.07 6.54 -10.66
CA MET A 533 6.68 6.86 -10.99
C MET A 533 5.91 7.32 -9.75
N ALA A 534 4.97 8.24 -9.96
CA ALA A 534 3.96 8.56 -8.96
C ALA A 534 3.06 7.34 -8.70
N LYS A 535 2.36 7.33 -7.57
CA LYS A 535 1.32 6.31 -7.31
C LYS A 535 0.00 6.78 -7.88
N ALA A 536 -0.71 5.87 -8.56
CA ALA A 536 -2.06 6.14 -8.98
C ALA A 536 -2.99 6.27 -7.77
N ARG A 537 -4.03 7.13 -7.87
CA ARG A 537 -5.03 7.36 -6.82
C ARG A 537 -6.39 7.71 -7.40
N TYR A 538 -7.43 7.57 -6.59
CA TYR A 538 -8.76 8.04 -6.94
C TYR A 538 -8.94 9.50 -6.50
N THR A 539 -9.64 10.30 -7.32
CA THR A 539 -9.95 11.70 -7.04
C THR A 539 -11.09 12.19 -7.93
N THR A 540 -11.75 13.26 -7.52
CA THR A 540 -12.75 13.94 -8.34
C THR A 540 -12.15 14.92 -9.34
N LYS A 541 -10.85 15.20 -9.25
CA LYS A 541 -10.13 16.10 -10.17
C LYS A 541 -9.64 15.29 -11.38
N SER A 542 -10.19 15.58 -12.57
CA SER A 542 -9.69 14.94 -13.79
C SER A 542 -8.27 15.39 -14.10
N SER A 543 -7.38 14.43 -14.24
CA SER A 543 -6.01 14.59 -14.71
C SER A 543 -5.65 13.40 -15.58
N SER A 544 -4.62 13.54 -16.41
CA SER A 544 -4.15 12.44 -17.26
C SER A 544 -3.65 11.25 -16.43
N HIS A 545 -3.83 10.06 -16.98
CA HIS A 545 -3.21 8.85 -16.46
C HIS A 545 -1.88 8.61 -17.19
N PHE A 546 -0.78 9.11 -16.63
CA PHE A 546 0.55 9.07 -17.25
C PHE A 546 0.94 7.69 -17.77
N GLY A 547 0.82 6.64 -16.94
CA GLY A 547 1.20 5.28 -17.32
C GLY A 547 0.38 4.68 -18.47
N LEU A 548 -0.87 5.11 -18.67
CA LEU A 548 -1.76 4.63 -19.73
C LEU A 548 -1.84 5.56 -20.93
N ALA A 549 -1.30 6.78 -20.85
CA ALA A 549 -1.43 7.85 -21.84
C ALA A 549 -2.89 8.22 -22.15
N PHE A 550 -3.77 8.19 -21.15
CA PHE A 550 -5.16 8.59 -21.28
C PHE A 550 -5.38 9.97 -20.66
N ALA A 551 -6.11 10.84 -21.35
CA ALA A 551 -6.47 12.17 -20.84
C ALA A 551 -7.47 12.07 -19.68
N HIS A 552 -8.41 11.13 -19.78
CA HIS A 552 -9.43 10.84 -18.77
C HIS A 552 -9.51 9.35 -18.57
N TYR A 553 -9.52 8.91 -17.30
CA TYR A 553 -9.59 7.50 -16.97
C TYR A 553 -10.32 7.29 -15.66
N THR A 554 -11.15 6.26 -15.62
CA THR A 554 -11.85 5.80 -14.41
C THR A 554 -11.75 4.30 -14.30
N HIS A 555 -12.09 3.75 -13.16
CA HIS A 555 -12.38 2.33 -13.01
C HIS A 555 -13.90 2.13 -13.07
N PHE A 556 -14.35 1.24 -13.95
CA PHE A 556 -15.76 0.92 -14.19
C PHE A 556 -15.99 -0.60 -14.29
N THR A 557 -14.95 -1.36 -14.59
CA THR A 557 -15.02 -2.73 -15.09
C THR A 557 -14.92 -3.82 -14.03
N SER A 558 -14.83 -3.48 -12.72
CA SER A 558 -14.72 -4.50 -11.68
C SER A 558 -15.47 -4.12 -10.38
N PRO A 559 -16.79 -3.90 -10.42
CA PRO A 559 -17.57 -3.44 -9.27
C PRO A 559 -17.78 -4.52 -8.19
N ILE A 560 -17.62 -5.81 -8.51
CA ILE A 560 -17.70 -6.89 -7.50
C ILE A 560 -16.57 -6.74 -6.48
N ARG A 561 -15.40 -6.29 -6.93
CA ARG A 561 -14.19 -6.25 -6.11
C ARG A 561 -13.60 -4.86 -5.86
N ARG A 562 -14.20 -3.79 -6.41
CA ARG A 562 -13.74 -2.40 -6.20
C ARG A 562 -14.91 -1.45 -6.01
N TYR A 563 -14.98 -0.79 -4.87
CA TYR A 563 -16.03 0.18 -4.56
C TYR A 563 -16.00 1.45 -5.44
N PRO A 564 -14.85 1.97 -5.89
CA PRO A 564 -14.82 3.06 -6.88
C PRO A 564 -15.60 2.77 -8.16
N ASP A 565 -15.63 1.52 -8.61
CA ASP A 565 -16.40 1.09 -9.78
C ASP A 565 -17.92 1.14 -9.48
N VAL A 566 -18.34 0.74 -8.28
CA VAL A 566 -19.73 0.90 -7.82
C VAL A 566 -20.14 2.37 -7.80
N LEU A 567 -19.28 3.25 -7.30
CA LEU A 567 -19.50 4.69 -7.33
C LEU A 567 -19.60 5.21 -8.77
N ALA A 568 -18.73 4.75 -9.67
CA ALA A 568 -18.77 5.11 -11.09
C ALA A 568 -20.09 4.69 -11.75
N HIS A 569 -20.58 3.48 -11.50
CA HIS A 569 -21.88 2.98 -11.99
C HIS A 569 -23.04 3.85 -11.50
N ARG A 570 -23.07 4.21 -10.21
CA ARG A 570 -24.11 5.06 -9.61
C ARG A 570 -24.11 6.47 -10.23
N LEU A 571 -22.93 7.08 -10.34
CA LEU A 571 -22.77 8.41 -10.94
C LEU A 571 -23.24 8.42 -12.38
N LEU A 572 -22.81 7.45 -13.19
CA LEU A 572 -23.25 7.30 -14.58
C LEU A 572 -24.76 7.12 -14.68
N TRP A 573 -25.36 6.28 -13.83
CA TRP A 573 -26.79 6.09 -13.84
C TRP A 573 -27.55 7.37 -13.52
N ASN A 574 -27.13 8.11 -12.49
CA ASN A 574 -27.72 9.40 -12.13
C ASN A 574 -27.64 10.41 -13.30
N TYR A 575 -26.52 10.43 -14.03
CA TYR A 575 -26.34 11.32 -15.18
C TYR A 575 -27.23 10.91 -16.36
N LEU A 576 -27.38 9.62 -16.63
CA LEU A 576 -28.28 9.09 -17.65
C LEU A 576 -29.76 9.36 -17.33
N GLN A 577 -30.12 9.45 -16.06
CA GLN A 577 -31.48 9.79 -15.60
C GLN A 577 -31.68 11.30 -15.36
N ASN A 578 -30.68 12.13 -15.62
CA ASN A 578 -30.69 13.58 -15.35
C ASN A 578 -30.96 13.92 -13.86
N GLU A 579 -30.47 13.07 -12.96
CA GLU A 579 -30.60 13.29 -11.51
C GLU A 579 -29.57 14.32 -10.98
N ALA A 580 -29.78 14.73 -9.72
CA ALA A 580 -28.92 15.70 -9.07
C ALA A 580 -27.45 15.24 -8.99
N ARG A 581 -26.53 16.17 -9.23
CA ARG A 581 -25.09 15.93 -9.14
C ARG A 581 -24.66 15.86 -7.67
N PRO A 582 -23.76 14.92 -7.30
CA PRO A 582 -23.26 14.85 -5.94
C PRO A 582 -22.37 16.05 -5.59
N GLU A 583 -22.26 16.34 -4.29
CA GLU A 583 -21.29 17.29 -3.79
C GLU A 583 -19.86 16.75 -3.99
N LYS A 584 -19.03 17.59 -4.63
CA LYS A 584 -17.67 17.19 -5.03
C LYS A 584 -16.79 16.85 -3.82
N ASP A 585 -16.90 17.59 -2.71
CA ASP A 585 -16.06 17.37 -1.53
C ASP A 585 -16.40 16.06 -0.80
N LYS A 586 -17.69 15.70 -0.76
CA LYS A 586 -18.11 14.38 -0.25
C LYS A 586 -17.56 13.26 -1.10
N LEU A 587 -17.66 13.40 -2.43
CA LEU A 587 -17.13 12.40 -3.34
C LEU A 587 -15.60 12.30 -3.24
N GLU A 588 -14.88 13.40 -3.03
CA GLU A 588 -13.42 13.40 -2.82
C GLU A 588 -13.04 12.64 -1.54
N THR A 589 -13.81 12.77 -0.47
CA THR A 589 -13.62 12.00 0.76
C THR A 589 -13.73 10.49 0.50
N LEU A 590 -14.72 10.07 -0.30
CA LEU A 590 -14.88 8.66 -0.70
C LEU A 590 -13.68 8.18 -1.55
N CYS A 591 -13.20 9.01 -2.47
CA CYS A 591 -12.02 8.71 -3.29
C CYS A 591 -10.75 8.50 -2.45
N ASN A 592 -10.53 9.35 -1.45
CA ASN A 592 -9.39 9.23 -0.56
C ASN A 592 -9.46 7.94 0.26
N HIS A 593 -10.63 7.62 0.83
CA HIS A 593 -10.84 6.36 1.54
C HIS A 593 -10.55 5.14 0.65
N CYS A 594 -11.08 5.11 -0.58
CA CYS A 594 -10.81 4.02 -1.51
C CYS A 594 -9.31 3.88 -1.85
N SER A 595 -8.60 4.99 -2.00
CA SER A 595 -7.15 4.98 -2.27
C SER A 595 -6.34 4.45 -1.08
N GLU A 596 -6.74 4.80 0.15
CA GLU A 596 -6.12 4.28 1.37
C GLU A 596 -6.35 2.78 1.53
N LYS A 597 -7.57 2.31 1.28
CA LYS A 597 -7.94 0.89 1.36
C LYS A 597 -7.25 0.05 0.30
N GLU A 598 -7.14 0.54 -0.94
CA GLU A 598 -6.37 -0.10 -2.01
C GLU A 598 -4.89 -0.27 -1.60
N LYS A 599 -4.29 0.77 -1.00
CA LYS A 599 -2.92 0.66 -0.49
C LYS A 599 -2.80 -0.40 0.60
N MET A 600 -3.74 -0.43 1.55
CA MET A 600 -3.75 -1.44 2.63
C MET A 600 -3.90 -2.86 2.06
N ALA A 601 -4.78 -3.06 1.07
CA ALA A 601 -4.95 -4.33 0.38
C ALA A 601 -3.65 -4.80 -0.28
N ALA A 602 -3.02 -3.93 -1.07
CA ALA A 602 -1.75 -4.24 -1.73
C ALA A 602 -0.61 -4.52 -0.74
N ASP A 603 -0.59 -3.85 0.42
CA ASP A 603 0.38 -4.12 1.49
C ASP A 603 0.13 -5.50 2.14
N ALA A 604 -1.13 -5.89 2.36
CA ALA A 604 -1.51 -7.21 2.87
C ALA A 604 -1.16 -8.34 1.87
N GLU A 605 -1.45 -8.15 0.59
CA GLU A 605 -1.10 -9.08 -0.49
C GLU A 605 0.41 -9.31 -0.52
N ARG A 606 1.22 -8.23 -0.52
CA ARG A 606 2.69 -8.32 -0.44
C ARG A 606 3.17 -9.02 0.82
N ALA A 607 2.54 -8.77 1.96
CA ALA A 607 2.89 -9.43 3.22
C ALA A 607 2.64 -10.94 3.16
N SER A 608 1.55 -11.38 2.53
CA SER A 608 1.23 -12.80 2.34
C SER A 608 2.20 -13.50 1.39
N VAL A 609 2.52 -12.85 0.26
CA VAL A 609 3.54 -13.33 -0.70
C VAL A 609 4.89 -13.46 0.00
N LYS A 610 5.31 -12.42 0.76
CA LYS A 610 6.58 -12.43 1.48
C LYS A 610 6.62 -13.52 2.55
N TYR A 611 5.52 -13.74 3.29
CA TYR A 611 5.43 -14.82 4.25
C TYR A 611 5.67 -16.17 3.58
N LYS A 612 5.01 -16.45 2.46
CA LYS A 612 5.16 -17.70 1.71
C LYS A 612 6.54 -17.85 1.06
N GLN A 613 7.17 -16.77 0.62
CA GLN A 613 8.57 -16.81 0.16
C GLN A 613 9.52 -17.21 1.29
N VAL A 614 9.34 -16.65 2.49
CA VAL A 614 10.17 -16.97 3.67
C VAL A 614 9.98 -18.42 4.10
N GLU A 615 8.72 -18.90 4.10
CA GLU A 615 8.39 -20.29 4.42
C GLU A 615 9.00 -21.25 3.38
N PHE A 616 8.84 -20.97 2.10
CA PHE A 616 9.43 -21.75 1.00
C PHE A 616 10.96 -21.85 1.11
N MET A 617 11.61 -20.72 1.36
CA MET A 617 13.07 -20.69 1.51
C MET A 617 13.53 -21.40 2.81
N GLY A 618 12.69 -21.46 3.83
CA GLY A 618 12.98 -22.19 5.07
C GLY A 618 13.13 -23.71 4.88
N PHE A 619 12.54 -24.26 3.83
CA PHE A 619 12.67 -25.69 3.45
C PHE A 619 13.83 -25.96 2.50
N GLN A 620 14.54 -24.92 2.03
CA GLN A 620 15.60 -25.10 1.06
C GLN A 620 16.93 -25.47 1.71
N ASP A 621 17.79 -26.16 0.93
CA ASP A 621 19.14 -26.50 1.37
C ASP A 621 19.99 -25.25 1.54
N THR A 622 20.48 -25.04 2.77
CA THR A 622 21.36 -23.91 3.14
C THR A 622 22.74 -23.98 2.51
N SER A 623 23.16 -25.14 1.97
CA SER A 623 24.45 -25.30 1.26
C SER A 623 24.38 -24.88 -0.22
N ARG A 624 23.17 -24.80 -0.78
CA ARG A 624 22.94 -24.48 -2.19
C ARG A 624 23.33 -23.03 -2.50
N LEU A 625 24.02 -22.85 -3.63
CA LEU A 625 24.29 -21.54 -4.23
C LEU A 625 23.12 -21.16 -5.16
N TYR A 626 22.64 -19.94 -5.00
CA TYR A 626 21.59 -19.36 -5.82
C TYR A 626 22.15 -18.21 -6.65
N GLU A 627 21.81 -18.18 -7.92
CA GLU A 627 22.00 -17.00 -8.76
C GLU A 627 20.94 -15.95 -8.43
N GLY A 628 21.34 -14.72 -8.31
CA GLY A 628 20.45 -13.61 -7.99
C GLY A 628 20.96 -12.28 -8.55
N VAL A 629 20.11 -11.28 -8.39
CA VAL A 629 20.38 -9.90 -8.79
C VAL A 629 20.18 -8.99 -7.58
N VAL A 630 21.02 -8.00 -7.41
CA VAL A 630 20.86 -6.97 -6.37
C VAL A 630 19.62 -6.16 -6.68
N SER A 631 18.54 -6.35 -5.91
CA SER A 631 17.23 -5.71 -6.06
C SER A 631 17.04 -4.46 -5.22
N GLY A 632 18.00 -4.15 -4.34
CA GLY A 632 17.98 -2.97 -3.49
C GLY A 632 19.32 -2.75 -2.79
N VAL A 633 19.65 -1.48 -2.55
CA VAL A 633 20.85 -1.08 -1.80
C VAL A 633 20.45 -0.09 -0.72
N THR A 634 20.88 -0.33 0.50
CA THR A 634 20.60 0.50 1.67
C THR A 634 21.83 0.60 2.56
N GLU A 635 21.84 1.51 3.53
CA GLU A 635 22.89 1.61 4.54
C GLU A 635 23.06 0.33 5.39
N TRP A 636 21.98 -0.50 5.50
CA TRP A 636 21.97 -1.75 6.28
C TRP A 636 22.49 -2.95 5.52
N GLY A 637 22.52 -2.91 4.19
CA GLY A 637 22.92 -3.99 3.30
C GLY A 637 22.29 -3.93 1.93
N ILE A 638 22.47 -5.03 1.21
CA ILE A 638 21.87 -5.21 -0.11
C ILE A 638 20.71 -6.22 -0.04
N PHE A 639 19.66 -5.95 -0.80
CA PHE A 639 18.61 -6.93 -1.08
C PHE A 639 19.00 -7.69 -2.35
N VAL A 640 18.77 -8.99 -2.35
CA VAL A 640 19.05 -9.87 -3.48
C VAL A 640 17.79 -10.66 -3.80
N GLU A 641 17.35 -10.57 -5.04
CA GLU A 641 16.28 -11.40 -5.59
C GLU A 641 16.88 -12.61 -6.34
N ILE A 642 16.48 -13.81 -5.93
CA ILE A 642 16.89 -15.06 -6.59
C ILE A 642 16.22 -15.15 -7.95
N THR A 643 16.97 -15.45 -9.00
CA THR A 643 16.48 -15.45 -10.39
C THR A 643 15.44 -16.54 -10.64
N GLU A 644 15.62 -17.76 -10.07
CA GLU A 644 14.77 -18.91 -10.38
C GLU A 644 13.36 -18.85 -9.74
N ASN A 645 13.24 -18.24 -8.56
CA ASN A 645 12.00 -18.26 -7.77
C ASN A 645 11.54 -16.89 -7.28
N ARG A 646 12.26 -15.83 -7.63
CA ARG A 646 11.96 -14.43 -7.25
C ARG A 646 11.86 -14.19 -5.73
N CYS A 647 12.41 -15.09 -4.93
CA CYS A 647 12.50 -14.86 -3.49
C CYS A 647 13.57 -13.81 -3.19
N GLU A 648 13.17 -12.77 -2.49
CA GLU A 648 14.06 -11.67 -2.11
C GLU A 648 14.53 -11.81 -0.66
N GLY A 649 15.81 -11.65 -0.41
CA GLY A 649 16.40 -11.65 0.92
C GLY A 649 17.48 -10.59 1.07
N MET A 650 18.02 -10.45 2.29
CA MET A 650 18.98 -9.41 2.62
C MET A 650 20.36 -10.01 2.90
N VAL A 651 21.40 -9.43 2.31
CA VAL A 651 22.78 -9.57 2.77
C VAL A 651 23.11 -8.34 3.60
N ARG A 652 23.32 -8.50 4.92
CA ARG A 652 23.63 -7.38 5.80
C ARG A 652 25.05 -6.85 5.55
N VAL A 653 25.27 -5.55 5.71
CA VAL A 653 26.61 -4.95 5.65
C VAL A 653 27.58 -5.64 6.61
N SER A 654 27.11 -6.04 7.81
CA SER A 654 27.91 -6.80 8.77
C SER A 654 28.41 -8.16 8.29
N GLU A 655 27.79 -8.73 7.26
CA GLU A 655 28.19 -10.00 6.63
C GLU A 655 29.19 -9.80 5.47
N LEU A 656 29.34 -8.56 5.00
CA LEU A 656 30.32 -8.17 3.97
C LEU A 656 31.71 -7.97 4.61
N ASN A 657 32.24 -9.04 5.23
CA ASN A 657 33.42 -9.01 6.12
C ASN A 657 34.75 -8.69 5.42
N PHE A 658 34.75 -8.51 4.10
CA PHE A 658 35.96 -8.26 3.32
C PHE A 658 36.35 -6.77 3.27
N ASP A 659 35.37 -5.83 3.50
CA ASP A 659 35.63 -4.41 3.59
C ASP A 659 34.64 -3.68 4.52
N GLN A 660 34.84 -2.37 4.72
CA GLN A 660 33.84 -1.44 5.25
C GLN A 660 33.22 -0.68 4.10
N PHE A 661 31.89 -0.58 4.09
CA PHE A 661 31.14 -0.02 2.98
C PHE A 661 30.50 1.32 3.36
N ASP A 662 30.59 2.29 2.45
CA ASP A 662 29.80 3.53 2.46
C ASP A 662 28.64 3.39 1.51
N HIS A 663 27.46 3.86 1.93
CA HIS A 663 26.25 3.89 1.10
C HIS A 663 26.19 5.21 0.33
N LEU A 664 26.14 5.09 -0.99
CA LEU A 664 25.94 6.22 -1.90
C LEU A 664 24.53 6.13 -2.48
N GLU A 665 23.58 6.81 -1.84
CA GLU A 665 22.15 6.73 -2.16
C GLU A 665 21.85 7.14 -3.60
N GLU A 666 22.45 8.26 -4.06
CA GLU A 666 22.26 8.79 -5.43
C GLU A 666 22.85 7.87 -6.51
N GLU A 667 23.78 6.99 -6.14
CA GLU A 667 24.43 6.05 -7.05
C GLU A 667 23.85 4.63 -6.94
N TYR A 668 22.89 4.42 -6.03
CA TYR A 668 22.30 3.09 -5.75
C TYR A 668 23.37 2.01 -5.47
N CYS A 669 24.45 2.34 -4.75
CA CYS A 669 25.55 1.42 -4.51
C CYS A 669 26.13 1.49 -3.09
N LEU A 670 26.79 0.38 -2.69
CA LEU A 670 27.74 0.32 -1.59
C LEU A 670 29.15 0.38 -2.17
N VAL A 671 30.04 1.17 -1.57
CA VAL A 671 31.45 1.31 -2.00
C VAL A 671 32.38 0.93 -0.85
N GLY A 672 33.22 -0.06 -1.08
CA GLY A 672 34.23 -0.52 -0.12
C GLY A 672 35.33 0.52 0.07
N ARG A 673 35.57 0.93 1.32
CA ARG A 673 36.52 1.99 1.67
C ARG A 673 37.99 1.67 1.31
N ARG A 674 38.36 0.37 1.37
CA ARG A 674 39.75 -0.05 1.12
C ARG A 674 39.90 -0.68 -0.26
N SER A 675 38.95 -1.53 -0.64
CA SER A 675 39.00 -2.27 -1.90
C SER A 675 38.53 -1.47 -3.10
N GLY A 676 37.72 -0.42 -2.87
CA GLY A 676 37.02 0.28 -3.94
C GLY A 676 35.92 -0.58 -4.59
N THR A 677 35.66 -1.79 -4.05
CA THR A 677 34.62 -2.70 -4.59
C THR A 677 33.27 -1.99 -4.53
N ARG A 678 32.61 -1.97 -5.67
CA ARG A 678 31.23 -1.42 -5.79
C ARG A 678 30.24 -2.57 -5.87
N ILE A 679 29.18 -2.46 -5.08
CA ILE A 679 28.01 -3.36 -5.17
C ILE A 679 26.86 -2.46 -5.52
N THR A 680 26.39 -2.59 -6.76
CA THR A 680 25.39 -1.69 -7.34
C THR A 680 24.07 -2.43 -7.52
N PHE A 681 22.98 -1.70 -7.43
CA PHE A 681 21.68 -2.21 -7.83
C PHE A 681 21.79 -2.81 -9.25
N GLY A 682 21.26 -4.05 -9.46
CA GLY A 682 21.31 -4.76 -10.72
C GLY A 682 22.52 -5.69 -10.90
N ASP A 683 23.49 -5.68 -9.99
CA ASP A 683 24.65 -6.59 -10.08
C ASP A 683 24.20 -8.04 -9.97
N LYS A 684 24.75 -8.90 -10.84
CA LYS A 684 24.58 -10.35 -10.73
C LYS A 684 25.46 -10.88 -9.61
N VAL A 685 24.86 -11.63 -8.73
CA VAL A 685 25.51 -12.18 -7.54
C VAL A 685 25.17 -13.64 -7.34
N LYS A 686 26.03 -14.35 -6.62
CA LYS A 686 25.67 -15.65 -6.07
C LYS A 686 25.57 -15.55 -4.56
N VAL A 687 24.46 -16.05 -4.05
CA VAL A 687 24.15 -16.03 -2.63
C VAL A 687 23.87 -17.43 -2.10
N ARG A 688 24.07 -17.59 -0.81
CA ARG A 688 23.71 -18.80 -0.07
C ARG A 688 22.77 -18.43 1.07
N LEU A 689 21.76 -19.29 1.30
CA LEU A 689 20.82 -19.05 2.39
C LEU A 689 21.55 -19.10 3.75
N LYS A 690 21.41 -18.01 4.51
CA LYS A 690 21.88 -17.96 5.91
C LYS A 690 20.82 -18.47 6.87
N GLY A 691 19.56 -18.10 6.62
CA GLY A 691 18.41 -18.49 7.41
C GLY A 691 17.17 -17.66 7.08
N THR A 692 16.07 -18.10 7.64
CA THR A 692 14.77 -17.45 7.49
C THR A 692 14.17 -17.13 8.86
N ASN A 693 13.33 -16.11 8.93
CA ASN A 693 12.55 -15.78 10.11
C ASN A 693 11.10 -15.46 9.71
N LEU A 694 10.18 -16.36 10.03
CA LEU A 694 8.76 -16.23 9.68
C LEU A 694 8.10 -15.06 10.39
N GLU A 695 8.38 -14.83 11.68
CA GLU A 695 7.80 -13.72 12.44
C GLU A 695 8.20 -12.37 11.84
N LYS A 696 9.47 -12.23 11.44
CA LYS A 696 9.99 -11.02 10.79
C LYS A 696 9.77 -11.00 9.28
N ARG A 697 9.22 -12.05 8.71
CA ARG A 697 9.05 -12.23 7.26
C ARG A 697 10.33 -11.87 6.51
N SER A 698 11.48 -12.38 6.96
CA SER A 698 12.80 -12.05 6.41
C SER A 698 13.59 -13.29 6.01
N ILE A 699 14.35 -13.15 4.92
CA ILE A 699 15.34 -14.10 4.42
C ILE A 699 16.68 -13.41 4.53
N ASP A 700 17.63 -14.01 5.19
CA ASP A 700 19.01 -13.54 5.28
C ASP A 700 19.90 -14.41 4.38
N PHE A 701 20.77 -13.77 3.60
CA PHE A 701 21.72 -14.43 2.73
C PHE A 701 23.16 -14.14 3.11
N TYR A 702 24.05 -15.03 2.68
CA TYR A 702 25.48 -14.78 2.54
C TYR A 702 25.81 -14.48 1.08
N LEU A 703 26.61 -13.44 0.85
CA LEU A 703 27.14 -13.13 -0.47
C LEU A 703 28.40 -14.00 -0.72
N GLU A 704 28.41 -14.76 -1.82
CA GLU A 704 29.54 -15.65 -2.17
C GLU A 704 30.32 -15.14 -3.38
N GLU A 705 29.64 -14.57 -4.39
CA GLU A 705 30.26 -14.04 -5.61
C GLU A 705 29.59 -12.72 -6.03
N ILE A 706 30.39 -11.80 -6.57
CA ILE A 706 29.93 -10.57 -7.24
C ILE A 706 30.54 -10.54 -8.62
N ALA A 707 29.72 -10.33 -9.66
CA ALA A 707 30.13 -10.21 -11.05
C ALA A 707 31.13 -11.30 -11.50
N GLY A 708 30.96 -12.55 -11.00
CA GLY A 708 31.83 -13.69 -11.32
C GLY A 708 33.13 -13.78 -10.50
N ALA A 709 33.41 -12.85 -9.62
CA ALA A 709 34.56 -12.89 -8.72
C ALA A 709 34.17 -13.49 -7.35
N THR A 710 34.78 -14.62 -6.99
CA THR A 710 34.54 -15.26 -5.68
C THR A 710 35.16 -14.42 -4.56
N LEU A 711 34.35 -14.13 -3.53
CA LEU A 711 34.76 -13.32 -2.39
C LEU A 711 35.52 -14.20 -1.36
N GLN A 712 36.78 -13.83 -1.08
CA GLN A 712 37.54 -14.47 -0.02
C GLN A 712 37.03 -13.99 1.34
N ARG A 713 36.28 -14.84 2.06
CA ARG A 713 35.89 -14.57 3.46
C ARG A 713 37.11 -14.66 4.36
N LYS A 714 37.32 -13.68 5.22
CA LYS A 714 38.17 -13.86 6.38
C LYS A 714 37.52 -14.91 7.30
N PRO A 715 38.27 -15.91 7.80
CA PRO A 715 37.73 -16.86 8.74
C PRO A 715 37.14 -16.10 9.93
N ALA A 716 35.94 -16.48 10.33
CA ALA A 716 35.26 -15.89 11.49
C ALA A 716 36.19 -15.89 12.70
N GLY A 717 36.50 -14.69 13.22
CA GLY A 717 37.34 -14.54 14.39
C GLY A 717 36.75 -15.38 15.53
N LYS A 718 37.61 -16.15 16.22
CA LYS A 718 37.24 -17.01 17.33
C LYS A 718 36.27 -16.24 18.25
N GLN A 719 35.14 -16.86 18.55
CA GLN A 719 34.20 -16.34 19.54
C GLN A 719 34.96 -15.98 20.82
N PRO A 720 34.70 -14.85 21.46
CA PRO A 720 35.35 -14.50 22.72
C PRO A 720 35.05 -15.63 23.69
N LYS A 721 36.13 -16.21 24.27
CA LYS A 721 36.03 -17.24 25.31
C LYS A 721 35.18 -16.68 26.45
N VAL A 722 34.03 -17.28 26.68
CA VAL A 722 33.25 -17.07 27.89
C VAL A 722 34.12 -17.48 29.06
N TRP A 723 34.57 -16.51 29.83
CA TRP A 723 35.28 -16.78 31.10
C TRP A 723 34.25 -17.32 32.07
N PRO A 724 34.49 -18.52 32.73
CA PRO A 724 33.61 -19.01 33.76
C PRO A 724 33.60 -18.04 34.94
N SER A 725 32.42 -17.64 35.37
CA SER A 725 32.20 -16.77 36.52
C SER A 725 32.84 -17.40 37.75
N GLY A 726 33.94 -16.76 38.24
CA GLY A 726 34.65 -17.19 39.41
C GLY A 726 33.77 -17.19 40.67
N LYS A 727 33.74 -18.32 41.36
CA LYS A 727 33.17 -18.46 42.69
C LYS A 727 33.79 -17.44 43.66
N ARG A 728 32.99 -16.47 44.11
CA ARG A 728 33.37 -15.64 45.27
C ARG A 728 33.52 -16.55 46.50
N ARG A 729 34.79 -16.72 46.95
CA ARG A 729 35.06 -17.25 48.30
C ARG A 729 34.67 -16.19 49.33
N ARG A 730 33.78 -16.55 50.24
CA ARG A 730 33.56 -15.80 51.49
C ARG A 730 34.83 -15.87 52.35
N LYS A 731 35.29 -14.74 52.79
CA LYS A 731 35.89 -14.50 54.12
C LYS A 731 35.21 -13.24 54.68
#